data_547bd75f9f09cca5eaa8b4503d7067ac
#
_entry.id   547bd75f9f09cca5eaa8b4503d7067ac
#
_cell.length_a   1.000
_cell.length_b   1.000
_cell.length_c   1.000
_cell.angle_alpha   90.00
_cell.angle_beta   90.00
_cell.angle_gamma   90.00
#
_symmetry.space_group_name_H-M   'P 1'
#
loop_
_entity.id
_entity.type
_entity.pdbx_description
1 polymer ?
#
loop_
_entity_poly.entity_id
_entity_poly.type
_entity_poly.pdbx_seq_one_letter_code
_entity_poly.pdbx_strand_id
1 'polypeptide(L)'
;MGESHSFREYVAYTFDNQFWAGAEEYLNDNLDSLDIELRQIRRAGGFEIQDVHVEHVWTDDMPGMKIQFDVAVSVTFELKEGNYRYDSSEDHTIWLMVRCRGDLDCDLKDFEIFDVSDYKGKNRAENPMDDDLVPVIYKENLDTVAEQFLRDHYKKALLEPIWVDPLEVAKNMGLTVRSVYITKDGSIFGRSYFYDRDVELYDPEKDAFYTEHIPAGTILVYKQASFMYALGTTNNTIIHECVHWDKHKKAFALARLYNEELTNIGCKVAGGVAGNKSGRNAVGWMEWQANALTPRIQMPLTMFKNRVERLISQFRRELKEYDMIDIIEPIIDQLAADFCVSRTAAKIRMIDAGYEEAAGAFIFLDGRYVKTHKAKSGYLEKNKTFSISSLDAVILSVSNQDLMRKLEEGRYQFVDSHFVLNHPMYLEMGDEGYLQLTHYARNHMDECCLVFELSVKETVEEFYYSECFLNRDKASTVDLSVAFHDGYENAPPERQRKLLLETLAEEERIYKTLTLDFHDCLKKVIDWRNDQIKAEKEKNPHADLDKITAAEIARRTDLNEATVRRAISGGEASLNTLILICLALHLPYRISRHIIDHSPSPLILSTNSRIVYNYVLQVHYGKTVEEVKKIISELGADPL
;
A
#
# COMPACT_ATOMS: atom_id res chain seq x y z
N MET A 1 -7.17 12.09 -13.60
CA MET A 1 -6.84 12.11 -12.16
C MET A 1 -7.70 13.18 -11.57
N GLY A 2 -8.62 12.85 -10.66
CA GLY A 2 -9.43 13.85 -10.00
C GLY A 2 -8.56 14.67 -9.05
N GLU A 3 -8.78 15.96 -9.05
CA GLU A 3 -8.25 16.85 -8.02
C GLU A 3 -8.71 16.32 -6.64
N SER A 4 -7.84 16.37 -5.64
CA SER A 4 -8.19 16.06 -4.25
C SER A 4 -9.25 17.05 -3.80
N HIS A 5 -10.39 16.58 -3.30
CA HIS A 5 -11.50 17.41 -2.85
C HIS A 5 -11.38 17.61 -1.35
N SER A 6 -10.72 18.68 -0.93
CA SER A 6 -10.52 19.01 0.48
C SER A 6 -11.82 19.48 1.15
N PHE A 7 -12.31 18.74 2.14
CA PHE A 7 -13.45 19.17 2.95
C PHE A 7 -13.15 20.47 3.69
N ARG A 8 -11.92 20.65 4.16
CA ARG A 8 -11.48 21.92 4.77
C ARG A 8 -11.62 23.10 3.83
N GLU A 9 -11.18 22.96 2.56
CA GLU A 9 -11.32 24.03 1.57
C GLU A 9 -12.78 24.32 1.25
N TYR A 10 -13.61 23.28 1.13
CA TYR A 10 -15.05 23.44 0.93
C TYR A 10 -15.70 24.24 2.07
N VAL A 11 -15.41 23.84 3.32
CA VAL A 11 -15.92 24.50 4.53
C VAL A 11 -15.46 25.96 4.60
N ALA A 12 -14.17 26.21 4.38
CA ALA A 12 -13.60 27.54 4.41
C ALA A 12 -14.23 28.49 3.40
N TYR A 13 -14.48 27.99 2.18
CA TYR A 13 -15.06 28.82 1.11
C TYR A 13 -16.58 28.99 1.25
N THR A 14 -17.29 27.92 1.61
CA THR A 14 -18.76 27.90 1.59
C THR A 14 -19.36 28.59 2.81
N PHE A 15 -18.72 28.48 3.98
CA PHE A 15 -19.25 28.92 5.27
C PHE A 15 -18.49 30.11 5.86
N ASP A 16 -17.71 30.84 5.06
CA ASP A 16 -16.91 31.98 5.48
C ASP A 16 -17.74 33.04 6.26
N ASN A 17 -18.90 33.44 5.74
CA ASN A 17 -19.78 34.38 6.39
C ASN A 17 -20.34 33.90 7.74
N GLN A 18 -20.58 32.59 7.88
CA GLN A 18 -21.08 32.01 9.13
C GLN A 18 -19.98 31.95 10.18
N PHE A 19 -18.74 31.67 9.79
CA PHE A 19 -17.59 31.74 10.72
C PHE A 19 -17.32 33.17 11.16
N TRP A 20 -17.42 34.11 10.23
CA TRP A 20 -17.31 35.54 10.57
C TRP A 20 -18.35 35.97 11.61
N ALA A 21 -19.63 35.63 11.36
CA ALA A 21 -20.72 35.96 12.29
C ALA A 21 -20.53 35.28 13.65
N GLY A 22 -20.13 34.00 13.67
CA GLY A 22 -19.85 33.26 14.91
C GLY A 22 -18.67 33.87 15.70
N ALA A 23 -17.63 34.32 15.02
CA ALA A 23 -16.49 34.99 15.64
C ALA A 23 -16.89 36.35 16.21
N GLU A 24 -17.72 37.11 15.49
CA GLU A 24 -18.24 38.42 15.94
C GLU A 24 -19.13 38.28 17.19
N GLU A 25 -20.05 37.30 17.20
CA GLU A 25 -20.88 36.99 18.36
C GLU A 25 -20.02 36.60 19.57
N TYR A 26 -19.04 35.71 19.37
CA TYR A 26 -18.13 35.27 20.42
C TYR A 26 -17.34 36.46 21.01
N LEU A 27 -16.77 37.34 20.17
CA LEU A 27 -16.01 38.50 20.62
C LEU A 27 -16.91 39.48 21.36
N ASN A 28 -18.15 39.72 20.91
CA ASN A 28 -19.10 40.59 21.60
C ASN A 28 -19.40 40.12 23.03
N ASP A 29 -19.52 38.79 23.21
CA ASP A 29 -19.90 38.21 24.50
C ASP A 29 -18.70 38.04 25.45
N ASN A 30 -17.49 37.88 24.93
CA ASN A 30 -16.34 37.48 25.72
C ASN A 30 -15.16 38.44 25.73
N LEU A 31 -15.23 39.59 25.02
CA LEU A 31 -14.09 40.50 24.86
C LEU A 31 -13.44 40.90 26.19
N ASP A 32 -14.25 41.17 27.22
CA ASP A 32 -13.76 41.58 28.56
C ASP A 32 -13.11 40.43 29.35
N SER A 33 -13.34 39.20 28.94
CA SER A 33 -12.82 38.00 29.60
C SER A 33 -11.62 37.36 28.89
N LEU A 34 -11.29 37.81 27.67
CA LEU A 34 -10.15 37.32 26.91
C LEU A 34 -8.84 37.79 27.56
N ASP A 35 -7.90 36.88 27.68
CA ASP A 35 -6.55 37.13 28.17
C ASP A 35 -5.69 37.82 27.09
N ILE A 36 -6.03 39.08 26.78
CA ILE A 36 -5.36 39.88 25.78
C ILE A 36 -4.41 40.88 26.45
N GLU A 37 -3.12 40.78 26.13
CA GLU A 37 -2.11 41.71 26.60
C GLU A 37 -2.17 43.05 25.81
N LEU A 38 -2.80 44.07 26.39
CA LEU A 38 -2.86 45.40 25.78
C LEU A 38 -1.50 46.11 25.87
N ARG A 39 -0.98 46.61 24.75
CA ARG A 39 0.36 47.23 24.63
C ARG A 39 0.30 48.69 24.24
N GLN A 40 -0.62 49.06 23.36
CA GLN A 40 -0.74 50.42 22.81
C GLN A 40 -1.99 51.16 23.31
N ILE A 41 -3.03 50.41 23.66
CA ILE A 41 -4.27 50.95 24.24
C ILE A 41 -4.37 50.58 25.72
N ARG A 42 -5.06 51.39 26.50
CA ARG A 42 -5.23 51.15 27.95
C ARG A 42 -6.50 50.37 28.29
N ARG A 43 -7.52 50.52 27.44
CA ARG A 43 -8.82 49.88 27.62
C ARG A 43 -9.48 49.68 26.26
N ALA A 44 -9.94 48.46 25.99
CA ALA A 44 -10.75 48.16 24.82
C ALA A 44 -12.10 48.86 24.91
N GLY A 45 -12.49 49.62 23.89
CA GLY A 45 -13.78 50.30 23.75
C GLY A 45 -14.64 49.73 22.62
N GLY A 46 -14.10 48.83 21.83
CA GLY A 46 -14.74 48.15 20.73
C GLY A 46 -13.71 47.39 19.90
N PHE A 47 -14.19 46.58 19.01
CA PHE A 47 -13.33 45.82 18.07
C PHE A 47 -13.90 45.92 16.66
N GLU A 48 -13.04 45.63 15.68
CA GLU A 48 -13.41 45.45 14.28
C GLU A 48 -12.66 44.24 13.73
N ILE A 49 -13.39 43.21 13.29
CA ILE A 49 -12.79 42.00 12.71
C ILE A 49 -12.20 42.37 11.34
N GLN A 50 -10.94 42.01 11.13
CA GLN A 50 -10.21 42.24 9.89
C GLN A 50 -10.15 40.97 9.03
N ASP A 51 -9.99 39.81 9.68
CA ASP A 51 -9.88 38.51 8.99
C ASP A 51 -10.34 37.36 9.89
N VAL A 52 -10.96 36.34 9.26
CA VAL A 52 -11.32 35.06 9.87
C VAL A 52 -10.85 33.96 8.96
N HIS A 53 -9.85 33.21 9.38
CA HIS A 53 -9.25 32.16 8.56
C HIS A 53 -9.43 30.76 9.14
N VAL A 54 -9.85 29.81 8.30
CA VAL A 54 -9.98 28.39 8.66
C VAL A 54 -8.62 27.70 8.60
N GLU A 55 -8.08 27.37 9.75
CA GLU A 55 -6.77 26.73 9.88
C GLU A 55 -6.84 25.21 9.78
N HIS A 56 -7.78 24.61 10.52
CA HIS A 56 -7.96 23.16 10.57
C HIS A 56 -9.43 22.76 10.66
N VAL A 57 -9.76 21.62 10.08
CA VAL A 57 -11.07 20.97 10.22
C VAL A 57 -10.84 19.51 10.66
N TRP A 58 -11.56 19.09 11.69
CA TRP A 58 -11.58 17.69 12.17
C TRP A 58 -13.00 17.17 12.08
N THR A 59 -13.21 16.18 11.25
CA THR A 59 -14.53 15.63 10.98
C THR A 59 -14.73 14.31 11.72
N ASP A 60 -15.89 14.13 12.29
CA ASP A 60 -16.35 12.93 12.97
C ASP A 60 -17.50 12.30 12.18
N ASP A 61 -17.40 10.99 11.95
CA ASP A 61 -18.40 10.21 11.24
C ASP A 61 -19.62 9.99 12.12
N MET A 62 -20.78 10.50 11.69
CA MET A 62 -22.06 10.37 12.38
C MET A 62 -22.99 9.40 11.63
N PRO A 63 -23.99 8.80 12.30
CA PRO A 63 -24.91 7.90 11.64
C PRO A 63 -25.62 8.49 10.41
N GLY A 64 -25.73 7.71 9.35
CA GLY A 64 -26.30 8.15 8.07
C GLY A 64 -25.33 9.03 7.29
N MET A 65 -25.85 10.10 6.69
CA MET A 65 -25.03 11.06 5.94
C MET A 65 -24.66 12.30 6.77
N LYS A 66 -24.95 12.28 8.06
CA LYS A 66 -24.62 13.38 8.98
C LYS A 66 -23.13 13.36 9.33
N ILE A 67 -22.57 14.56 9.51
CA ILE A 67 -21.22 14.80 9.99
C ILE A 67 -21.24 15.84 11.10
N GLN A 68 -20.35 15.67 12.05
CA GLN A 68 -20.00 16.71 13.02
C GLN A 68 -18.54 17.06 12.81
N PHE A 69 -18.20 18.32 12.87
CA PHE A 69 -16.82 18.74 12.67
C PHE A 69 -16.46 19.96 13.50
N ASP A 70 -15.24 19.93 14.00
CA ASP A 70 -14.63 21.01 14.76
C ASP A 70 -13.72 21.80 13.83
N VAL A 71 -13.88 23.12 13.81
CA VAL A 71 -13.11 24.04 12.96
C VAL A 71 -12.27 24.94 13.85
N ALA A 72 -10.95 24.88 13.71
CA ALA A 72 -10.09 25.89 14.30
C ALA A 72 -10.02 27.08 13.35
N VAL A 73 -10.43 28.24 13.84
CA VAL A 73 -10.34 29.48 13.10
C VAL A 73 -9.40 30.47 13.80
N SER A 74 -8.56 31.14 13.04
CA SER A 74 -7.80 32.32 13.52
C SER A 74 -8.59 33.57 13.19
N VAL A 75 -8.83 34.41 14.19
CA VAL A 75 -9.58 35.65 14.08
C VAL A 75 -8.65 36.81 14.35
N THR A 76 -8.40 37.63 13.33
CA THR A 76 -7.63 38.87 13.46
C THR A 76 -8.58 40.05 13.55
N PHE A 77 -8.43 40.84 14.58
CA PHE A 77 -9.29 41.99 14.84
C PHE A 77 -8.51 43.19 15.42
N GLU A 78 -8.95 44.39 15.09
CA GLU A 78 -8.43 45.63 15.61
C GLU A 78 -9.21 46.01 16.88
N LEU A 79 -8.51 46.20 18.01
CA LEU A 79 -9.06 46.76 19.22
C LEU A 79 -8.92 48.29 19.20
N LYS A 80 -10.01 49.01 19.45
CA LYS A 80 -10.05 50.46 19.49
C LYS A 80 -10.05 50.97 20.94
N GLU A 81 -9.34 52.08 21.20
CA GLU A 81 -9.29 52.72 22.52
C GLU A 81 -10.69 53.23 22.95
N GLY A 82 -11.13 52.89 24.14
CA GLY A 82 -12.44 53.26 24.69
C GLY A 82 -12.58 54.73 25.10
N ASN A 83 -11.67 55.62 24.69
CA ASN A 83 -11.68 57.04 25.11
C ASN A 83 -11.70 57.97 23.87
N TYR A 84 -12.74 58.78 23.74
CA TYR A 84 -12.97 59.74 22.63
C TYR A 84 -11.84 60.75 22.34
N ARG A 85 -10.75 60.70 23.09
CA ARG A 85 -9.62 61.62 22.90
C ARG A 85 -8.42 61.06 22.18
N TYR A 86 -8.39 59.76 21.94
CA TYR A 86 -7.25 59.10 21.31
C TYR A 86 -7.77 58.09 20.28
N ASP A 87 -7.32 58.24 19.05
CA ASP A 87 -7.60 57.36 17.91
C ASP A 87 -6.52 56.27 17.87
N SER A 88 -6.34 55.55 18.99
CA SER A 88 -5.35 54.51 19.14
C SER A 88 -6.02 53.16 18.99
N SER A 89 -5.39 52.27 18.20
CA SER A 89 -5.84 50.90 18.01
C SER A 89 -4.66 49.95 18.01
N GLU A 90 -4.90 48.68 18.23
CA GLU A 90 -3.92 47.61 18.12
C GLU A 90 -4.55 46.33 17.58
N ASP A 91 -3.79 45.60 16.75
CA ASP A 91 -4.25 44.36 16.15
C ASP A 91 -3.95 43.19 17.07
N HIS A 92 -4.94 42.32 17.18
CA HIS A 92 -4.83 41.04 17.92
C HIS A 92 -5.32 39.87 17.08
N THR A 93 -4.75 38.69 17.34
CA THR A 93 -5.21 37.45 16.74
C THR A 93 -5.49 36.44 17.84
N ILE A 94 -6.69 35.89 17.83
CA ILE A 94 -7.08 34.80 18.72
C ILE A 94 -7.44 33.56 17.90
N TRP A 95 -7.42 32.41 18.55
CA TRP A 95 -7.85 31.17 17.97
C TRP A 95 -9.12 30.67 18.64
N LEU A 96 -10.14 30.38 17.83
CA LEU A 96 -11.40 29.83 18.29
C LEU A 96 -11.61 28.40 17.79
N MET A 97 -12.35 27.65 18.57
CA MET A 97 -12.89 26.34 18.17
C MET A 97 -14.37 26.51 17.89
N VAL A 98 -14.75 26.32 16.62
CA VAL A 98 -16.13 26.38 16.15
C VAL A 98 -16.63 24.98 15.90
N ARG A 99 -17.69 24.56 16.62
CA ARG A 99 -18.29 23.25 16.47
C ARG A 99 -19.47 23.30 15.55
N CYS A 100 -19.42 22.47 14.52
CA CYS A 100 -20.37 22.48 13.42
C CYS A 100 -20.99 21.11 13.21
N ARG A 101 -22.19 21.10 12.63
CA ARG A 101 -22.85 19.88 12.14
C ARG A 101 -23.58 20.15 10.84
N GLY A 102 -23.82 19.09 10.09
CA GLY A 102 -24.61 19.15 8.85
C GLY A 102 -24.89 17.77 8.28
N ASP A 103 -25.73 17.73 7.27
CA ASP A 103 -26.13 16.52 6.57
C ASP A 103 -25.76 16.61 5.09
N LEU A 104 -24.96 15.65 4.62
CA LEU A 104 -24.52 15.59 3.24
C LEU A 104 -25.64 15.17 2.26
N ASP A 105 -26.74 14.57 2.76
CA ASP A 105 -27.92 14.27 1.91
C ASP A 105 -28.62 15.56 1.44
N CYS A 106 -28.52 16.64 2.19
CA CYS A 106 -29.05 17.95 1.79
C CYS A 106 -27.94 18.94 1.36
N ASP A 107 -26.78 18.43 0.93
CA ASP A 107 -25.66 19.23 0.46
C ASP A 107 -25.16 20.27 1.50
N LEU A 108 -25.23 19.91 2.80
CA LEU A 108 -24.90 20.78 3.95
C LEU A 108 -25.71 22.09 4.00
N LYS A 109 -26.89 22.16 3.37
CA LYS A 109 -27.78 23.33 3.47
C LYS A 109 -28.35 23.54 4.86
N ASP A 110 -28.30 22.52 5.71
CA ASP A 110 -28.66 22.51 7.13
C ASP A 110 -27.44 22.79 8.04
N PHE A 111 -26.33 23.32 7.48
CA PHE A 111 -25.16 23.67 8.27
C PHE A 111 -25.51 24.54 9.46
N GLU A 112 -25.01 24.14 10.62
CA GLU A 112 -25.27 24.82 11.90
C GLU A 112 -23.99 24.88 12.73
N ILE A 113 -23.66 26.08 13.23
CA ILE A 113 -22.69 26.26 14.31
C ILE A 113 -23.47 26.15 15.62
N PHE A 114 -23.11 25.20 16.47
CA PHE A 114 -23.79 24.98 17.74
C PHE A 114 -22.96 25.35 18.99
N ASP A 115 -21.66 25.57 18.82
CA ASP A 115 -20.78 26.00 19.89
C ASP A 115 -19.56 26.77 19.33
N VAL A 116 -19.18 27.84 20.00
CA VAL A 116 -17.95 28.60 19.73
C VAL A 116 -17.23 28.81 21.07
N SER A 117 -15.97 28.45 21.13
CA SER A 117 -15.17 28.50 22.37
C SER A 117 -13.69 28.77 22.07
N ASP A 118 -12.91 29.10 23.11
CA ASP A 118 -11.46 29.24 22.98
C ASP A 118 -10.83 27.96 22.43
N TYR A 119 -9.89 28.10 21.52
CA TYR A 119 -9.11 26.97 21.02
C TYR A 119 -8.14 26.46 22.10
N LYS A 120 -8.38 25.26 22.60
CA LYS A 120 -7.55 24.59 23.61
C LYS A 120 -6.78 23.38 23.07
N GLY A 121 -6.60 23.34 21.76
CA GLY A 121 -6.00 22.21 21.08
C GLY A 121 -7.04 21.30 20.41
N LYS A 122 -6.55 20.35 19.64
CA LYS A 122 -7.39 19.39 18.89
C LYS A 122 -8.25 18.54 19.83
N ASN A 123 -9.56 18.54 19.62
CA ASN A 123 -10.45 17.55 20.20
C ASN A 123 -10.18 16.17 19.59
N ARG A 124 -10.27 15.12 20.40
CA ARG A 124 -10.15 13.75 19.91
C ARG A 124 -11.50 13.32 19.33
N ALA A 125 -11.57 13.22 18.00
CA ALA A 125 -12.72 12.65 17.33
C ALA A 125 -12.92 11.19 17.73
N GLU A 126 -14.16 10.76 17.91
CA GLU A 126 -14.51 9.36 18.24
C GLU A 126 -14.39 8.47 17.00
N ASN A 127 -14.92 8.95 15.87
CA ASN A 127 -14.88 8.26 14.58
C ASN A 127 -14.27 9.18 13.51
N PRO A 128 -12.95 9.40 13.52
CA PRO A 128 -12.31 10.40 12.67
C PRO A 128 -12.42 10.07 11.18
N MET A 129 -12.65 11.12 10.39
CA MET A 129 -12.56 11.09 8.93
C MET A 129 -11.36 11.90 8.47
N ASP A 130 -10.83 11.59 7.30
CA ASP A 130 -9.81 12.42 6.66
C ASP A 130 -10.43 13.60 5.90
N ASP A 131 -9.60 14.39 5.23
CA ASP A 131 -10.03 15.59 4.52
C ASP A 131 -10.85 15.30 3.24
N ASP A 132 -10.82 14.07 2.76
CA ASP A 132 -11.68 13.57 1.67
C ASP A 132 -12.99 12.92 2.18
N LEU A 133 -13.28 13.04 3.48
CA LEU A 133 -14.39 12.38 4.19
C LEU A 133 -14.38 10.85 4.07
N VAL A 134 -13.20 10.25 4.03
CA VAL A 134 -13.01 8.80 4.16
C VAL A 134 -12.76 8.47 5.62
N PRO A 135 -13.45 7.47 6.21
CA PRO A 135 -13.22 7.05 7.59
C PRO A 135 -11.77 6.63 7.83
N VAL A 136 -11.18 7.05 8.95
CA VAL A 136 -9.82 6.65 9.33
C VAL A 136 -9.88 5.30 10.02
N ILE A 137 -9.59 4.23 9.27
CA ILE A 137 -9.60 2.86 9.79
C ILE A 137 -8.14 2.40 9.98
N TYR A 138 -7.77 2.15 11.23
CA TYR A 138 -6.45 1.61 11.56
C TYR A 138 -6.42 0.10 11.35
N LYS A 139 -5.25 -0.42 10.99
CA LYS A 139 -5.05 -1.84 10.69
C LYS A 139 -5.46 -2.76 11.86
N GLU A 140 -5.22 -2.30 13.08
CA GLU A 140 -5.56 -3.00 14.32
C GLU A 140 -7.06 -3.12 14.55
N ASN A 141 -7.86 -2.23 13.94
CA ASN A 141 -9.30 -2.16 14.12
C ASN A 141 -10.10 -2.86 13.01
N LEU A 142 -9.44 -3.38 11.97
CA LEU A 142 -10.11 -3.95 10.80
C LEU A 142 -11.09 -5.07 11.16
N ASP A 143 -10.74 -5.97 12.07
CA ASP A 143 -11.64 -7.05 12.49
C ASP A 143 -12.85 -6.51 13.27
N THR A 144 -12.66 -5.50 14.11
CA THR A 144 -13.75 -4.83 14.84
C THR A 144 -14.73 -4.14 13.90
N VAL A 145 -14.19 -3.44 12.88
CA VAL A 145 -15.01 -2.77 11.84
C VAL A 145 -15.79 -3.79 11.00
N ALA A 146 -15.14 -4.91 10.63
CA ALA A 146 -15.81 -5.99 9.90
C ALA A 146 -16.91 -6.66 10.74
N GLU A 147 -16.69 -6.88 12.03
CA GLU A 147 -17.71 -7.40 12.94
C GLU A 147 -18.87 -6.41 13.11
N GLN A 148 -18.61 -5.10 13.16
CA GLN A 148 -19.68 -4.10 13.22
C GLN A 148 -20.51 -4.13 11.94
N PHE A 149 -19.89 -4.17 10.76
CA PHE A 149 -20.58 -4.35 9.49
C PHE A 149 -21.52 -5.58 9.51
N LEU A 150 -21.03 -6.71 10.04
CA LEU A 150 -21.84 -7.92 10.15
C LEU A 150 -22.98 -7.81 11.17
N ARG A 151 -22.78 -7.09 12.29
CA ARG A 151 -23.86 -6.82 13.25
C ARG A 151 -25.01 -6.07 12.61
N ASP A 152 -24.67 -5.13 11.73
CA ASP A 152 -25.65 -4.27 11.08
C ASP A 152 -26.34 -4.97 9.90
N HIS A 153 -25.62 -5.79 9.13
CA HIS A 153 -26.11 -6.30 7.86
C HIS A 153 -26.24 -7.83 7.78
N TYR A 154 -25.51 -8.63 8.60
CA TYR A 154 -25.52 -10.09 8.50
C TYR A 154 -25.14 -10.78 9.82
N LYS A 155 -25.88 -10.50 10.87
CA LYS A 155 -25.59 -10.91 12.26
C LYS A 155 -25.38 -12.41 12.46
N LYS A 156 -26.00 -13.28 11.65
CA LYS A 156 -25.90 -14.74 11.79
C LYS A 156 -24.45 -15.26 11.62
N ALA A 157 -23.61 -14.59 10.80
CA ALA A 157 -22.21 -14.96 10.63
C ALA A 157 -21.34 -14.71 11.87
N LEU A 158 -21.82 -13.98 12.86
CA LEU A 158 -21.14 -13.80 14.15
C LEU A 158 -21.55 -14.86 15.20
N LEU A 159 -22.50 -15.70 14.86
CA LEU A 159 -23.01 -16.75 15.77
C LEU A 159 -22.53 -18.14 15.35
N GLU A 160 -22.35 -18.36 14.05
CA GLU A 160 -21.96 -19.63 13.47
C GLU A 160 -20.92 -19.43 12.37
N PRO A 161 -19.97 -20.37 12.19
CA PRO A 161 -18.97 -20.32 11.10
C PRO A 161 -19.62 -20.73 9.77
N ILE A 162 -20.34 -19.79 9.15
CA ILE A 162 -21.10 -19.99 7.91
C ILE A 162 -20.60 -19.07 6.81
N TRP A 163 -20.86 -19.47 5.58
CA TRP A 163 -20.71 -18.61 4.43
C TRP A 163 -21.56 -17.34 4.54
N VAL A 164 -20.97 -16.19 4.29
CA VAL A 164 -21.66 -14.90 4.21
C VAL A 164 -22.23 -14.75 2.81
N ASP A 165 -23.54 -14.89 2.66
CA ASP A 165 -24.23 -14.73 1.37
C ASP A 165 -24.19 -13.25 0.94
N PRO A 166 -23.41 -12.89 -0.11
CA PRO A 166 -23.24 -11.51 -0.53
C PRO A 166 -24.52 -10.89 -1.08
N LEU A 167 -25.42 -11.69 -1.67
CA LEU A 167 -26.70 -11.19 -2.17
C LEU A 167 -27.66 -10.86 -1.02
N GLU A 168 -27.64 -11.66 0.05
CA GLU A 168 -28.42 -11.36 1.26
C GLU A 168 -27.87 -10.13 1.98
N VAL A 169 -26.54 -9.97 2.06
CA VAL A 169 -25.91 -8.75 2.60
C VAL A 169 -26.36 -7.53 1.80
N ALA A 170 -26.19 -7.54 0.48
CA ALA A 170 -26.58 -6.43 -0.39
C ALA A 170 -28.07 -6.09 -0.22
N LYS A 171 -28.94 -7.11 -0.17
CA LYS A 171 -30.38 -6.94 0.06
C LYS A 171 -30.69 -6.28 1.41
N ASN A 172 -30.01 -6.71 2.48
CA ASN A 172 -30.21 -6.13 3.82
C ASN A 172 -29.73 -4.67 3.89
N MET A 173 -28.79 -4.28 3.04
CA MET A 173 -28.34 -2.90 2.86
C MET A 173 -29.25 -2.08 1.92
N GLY A 174 -30.31 -2.67 1.35
CA GLY A 174 -31.18 -2.02 0.38
C GLY A 174 -30.57 -1.88 -1.02
N LEU A 175 -29.55 -2.67 -1.34
CA LEU A 175 -28.84 -2.64 -2.62
C LEU A 175 -29.43 -3.63 -3.61
N THR A 176 -29.36 -3.28 -4.89
CA THR A 176 -29.74 -4.12 -6.02
C THR A 176 -28.50 -4.62 -6.74
N VAL A 177 -28.31 -5.94 -6.83
CA VAL A 177 -27.18 -6.54 -7.57
C VAL A 177 -27.67 -6.99 -8.95
N ARG A 178 -26.96 -6.58 -9.99
CA ARG A 178 -27.28 -6.92 -11.38
C ARG A 178 -26.06 -7.48 -12.10
N SER A 179 -26.23 -8.60 -12.80
CA SER A 179 -25.18 -9.20 -13.64
C SER A 179 -25.29 -8.68 -15.08
N VAL A 180 -24.26 -7.97 -15.53
CA VAL A 180 -24.20 -7.33 -16.85
C VAL A 180 -22.79 -7.45 -17.46
N TYR A 181 -22.65 -7.16 -18.72
CA TYR A 181 -21.32 -6.94 -19.33
C TYR A 181 -20.97 -5.46 -19.17
N ILE A 182 -20.10 -5.14 -18.22
CA ILE A 182 -19.72 -3.75 -17.89
C ILE A 182 -18.80 -3.20 -18.97
N THR A 183 -17.78 -3.97 -19.38
CA THR A 183 -16.81 -3.62 -20.42
C THR A 183 -16.68 -4.74 -21.44
N LYS A 184 -16.18 -4.43 -22.64
CA LYS A 184 -15.94 -5.43 -23.70
C LYS A 184 -14.85 -6.44 -23.32
N ASP A 185 -13.82 -5.98 -22.65
CA ASP A 185 -12.63 -6.76 -22.26
C ASP A 185 -12.76 -7.45 -20.90
N GLY A 186 -13.83 -7.20 -20.14
CA GLY A 186 -14.03 -7.74 -18.80
C GLY A 186 -13.04 -7.18 -17.77
N SER A 187 -12.46 -6.02 -18.02
CA SER A 187 -11.49 -5.39 -17.09
C SER A 187 -12.11 -4.87 -15.79
N ILE A 188 -13.44 -4.76 -15.71
CA ILE A 188 -14.17 -4.30 -14.55
C ILE A 188 -15.08 -5.42 -14.06
N PHE A 189 -14.82 -5.95 -12.87
CA PHE A 189 -15.62 -7.04 -12.28
C PHE A 189 -16.84 -6.56 -11.50
N GLY A 190 -16.76 -5.38 -10.88
CA GLY A 190 -17.85 -4.78 -10.11
C GLY A 190 -17.82 -3.27 -10.16
N ARG A 191 -18.98 -2.66 -9.90
CA ARG A 191 -19.12 -1.21 -9.79
C ARG A 191 -20.37 -0.85 -9.01
N SER A 192 -20.22 -0.02 -7.98
CA SER A 192 -21.34 0.56 -7.21
C SER A 192 -21.72 1.93 -7.73
N TYR A 193 -23.01 2.23 -7.71
CA TYR A 193 -23.56 3.53 -8.09
C TYR A 193 -24.20 4.20 -6.89
N PHE A 194 -23.62 5.30 -6.45
CA PHE A 194 -24.08 6.08 -5.30
C PHE A 194 -25.20 7.06 -5.67
N TYR A 195 -25.33 7.39 -6.95
CA TYR A 195 -26.33 8.31 -7.51
C TYR A 195 -26.92 7.74 -8.80
N ASP A 196 -28.14 8.16 -9.12
CA ASP A 196 -28.78 7.84 -10.41
C ASP A 196 -27.95 8.39 -11.56
N ARG A 197 -27.73 7.57 -12.59
CA ARG A 197 -27.00 8.00 -13.76
C ARG A 197 -27.17 7.11 -14.97
N ASP A 198 -26.90 7.66 -16.13
CA ASP A 198 -26.79 6.92 -17.36
C ASP A 198 -25.38 6.30 -17.52
N VAL A 199 -25.34 5.02 -17.85
CA VAL A 199 -24.11 4.23 -17.92
C VAL A 199 -24.03 3.51 -19.27
N GLU A 200 -22.85 3.54 -19.88
CA GLU A 200 -22.57 2.71 -21.04
C GLU A 200 -22.24 1.27 -20.60
N LEU A 201 -22.99 0.31 -21.14
CA LEU A 201 -22.83 -1.12 -20.94
C LEU A 201 -22.57 -1.80 -22.29
N TYR A 202 -21.86 -2.93 -22.26
CA TYR A 202 -21.54 -3.67 -23.48
C TYR A 202 -22.59 -4.76 -23.76
N ASP A 203 -23.03 -4.86 -25.00
CA ASP A 203 -23.90 -5.94 -25.49
C ASP A 203 -23.06 -6.88 -26.38
N PRO A 204 -22.71 -8.10 -25.91
CA PRO A 204 -21.87 -9.03 -26.68
C PRO A 204 -22.58 -9.62 -27.90
N GLU A 205 -23.94 -9.62 -27.94
CA GLU A 205 -24.68 -10.15 -29.07
C GLU A 205 -24.64 -9.17 -30.27
N LYS A 206 -24.58 -7.88 -29.97
CA LYS A 206 -24.52 -6.82 -31.00
C LYS A 206 -23.11 -6.28 -31.23
N ASP A 207 -22.14 -6.70 -30.44
CA ASP A 207 -20.77 -6.12 -30.35
C ASP A 207 -20.80 -4.58 -30.30
N ALA A 208 -21.67 -4.04 -29.44
CA ALA A 208 -21.92 -2.61 -29.32
C ALA A 208 -22.16 -2.18 -27.88
N PHE A 209 -21.87 -0.92 -27.61
CA PHE A 209 -22.25 -0.30 -26.33
C PHE A 209 -23.65 0.29 -26.43
N TYR A 210 -24.38 0.24 -25.33
CA TYR A 210 -25.69 0.88 -25.16
C TYR A 210 -25.73 1.63 -23.82
N THR A 211 -26.52 2.68 -23.76
CA THR A 211 -26.71 3.48 -22.55
C THR A 211 -27.94 2.99 -21.80
N GLU A 212 -27.80 2.78 -20.49
CA GLU A 212 -28.88 2.41 -19.58
C GLU A 212 -28.87 3.28 -18.34
N HIS A 213 -30.06 3.70 -17.87
CA HIS A 213 -30.21 4.42 -16.62
C HIS A 213 -30.07 3.49 -15.43
N ILE A 214 -29.08 3.73 -14.58
CA ILE A 214 -28.79 2.92 -13.38
C ILE A 214 -29.15 3.71 -12.13
N PRO A 215 -30.11 3.23 -11.32
CA PRO A 215 -30.48 3.87 -10.08
C PRO A 215 -29.37 3.78 -9.01
N ALA A 216 -29.36 4.75 -8.11
CA ALA A 216 -28.53 4.71 -6.90
C ALA A 216 -28.79 3.42 -6.09
N GLY A 217 -27.75 2.91 -5.42
CA GLY A 217 -27.83 1.64 -4.69
C GLY A 217 -27.78 0.40 -5.60
N THR A 218 -27.35 0.55 -6.86
CA THR A 218 -27.14 -0.59 -7.75
C THR A 218 -25.68 -0.99 -7.78
N ILE A 219 -25.41 -2.29 -7.60
CA ILE A 219 -24.12 -2.93 -7.82
C ILE A 219 -24.21 -3.68 -9.15
N LEU A 220 -23.38 -3.30 -10.11
CA LEU A 220 -23.18 -4.07 -11.34
C LEU A 220 -22.03 -5.06 -11.14
N VAL A 221 -22.24 -6.32 -11.51
CA VAL A 221 -21.24 -7.39 -11.48
C VAL A 221 -21.06 -7.94 -12.88
N TYR A 222 -19.82 -8.14 -13.32
CA TYR A 222 -19.53 -8.67 -14.64
C TYR A 222 -20.07 -10.08 -14.82
N LYS A 223 -20.90 -10.29 -15.84
CA LYS A 223 -21.70 -11.52 -16.03
C LYS A 223 -20.88 -12.81 -16.14
N GLN A 224 -19.66 -12.73 -16.67
CA GLN A 224 -18.78 -13.89 -16.81
C GLN A 224 -17.78 -14.05 -15.66
N ALA A 225 -17.78 -13.20 -14.65
CA ALA A 225 -16.84 -13.28 -13.54
C ALA A 225 -16.92 -14.64 -12.81
N SER A 226 -18.11 -15.18 -12.61
CA SER A 226 -18.32 -16.49 -11.98
C SER A 226 -17.92 -17.67 -12.86
N PHE A 227 -17.89 -17.50 -14.18
CA PHE A 227 -17.52 -18.55 -15.13
C PHE A 227 -16.01 -18.55 -15.44
N MET A 228 -15.41 -17.39 -15.57
CA MET A 228 -13.97 -17.23 -15.87
C MET A 228 -13.09 -17.35 -14.62
N TYR A 229 -13.63 -16.97 -13.46
CA TYR A 229 -12.97 -16.97 -12.17
C TYR A 229 -13.87 -17.70 -11.18
N ALA A 230 -13.32 -18.35 -10.18
CA ALA A 230 -14.09 -19.15 -9.21
C ALA A 230 -15.25 -18.33 -8.57
N LEU A 231 -16.29 -19.02 -8.09
CA LEU A 231 -17.46 -18.41 -7.40
C LEU A 231 -17.03 -17.44 -6.29
N GLY A 232 -15.91 -17.72 -5.61
CA GLY A 232 -15.32 -16.85 -4.60
C GLY A 232 -14.99 -15.45 -5.11
N THR A 233 -14.66 -15.27 -6.39
CA THR A 233 -14.37 -13.94 -6.96
C THR A 233 -15.62 -13.06 -7.02
N THR A 234 -16.75 -13.62 -7.48
CA THR A 234 -18.02 -12.89 -7.52
C THR A 234 -18.49 -12.50 -6.13
N ASN A 235 -18.39 -13.44 -5.16
CA ASN A 235 -18.74 -13.19 -3.76
C ASN A 235 -17.89 -12.06 -3.16
N ASN A 236 -16.58 -12.12 -3.42
CA ASN A 236 -15.64 -11.08 -2.99
C ASN A 236 -16.00 -9.72 -3.58
N THR A 237 -16.28 -9.66 -4.89
CA THR A 237 -16.65 -8.43 -5.57
C THR A 237 -17.91 -7.79 -4.97
N ILE A 238 -18.97 -8.56 -4.74
CA ILE A 238 -20.22 -8.00 -4.18
C ILE A 238 -20.00 -7.46 -2.75
N ILE A 239 -19.29 -8.19 -1.88
CA ILE A 239 -18.99 -7.71 -0.52
C ILE A 239 -18.10 -6.47 -0.57
N HIS A 240 -17.11 -6.44 -1.47
CA HIS A 240 -16.25 -5.28 -1.68
C HIS A 240 -17.07 -4.03 -2.02
N GLU A 241 -18.00 -4.14 -2.96
CA GLU A 241 -18.91 -3.05 -3.32
C GLU A 241 -19.86 -2.66 -2.18
N CYS A 242 -20.30 -3.64 -1.36
CA CYS A 242 -21.06 -3.37 -0.14
C CYS A 242 -20.25 -2.56 0.88
N VAL A 243 -18.95 -2.82 1.02
CA VAL A 243 -18.07 -2.03 1.89
C VAL A 243 -17.97 -0.59 1.39
N HIS A 244 -17.80 -0.39 0.09
CA HIS A 244 -17.82 0.98 -0.45
C HIS A 244 -19.12 1.70 -0.12
N TRP A 245 -20.25 1.04 -0.30
CA TRP A 245 -21.55 1.62 0.04
C TRP A 245 -21.71 1.95 1.53
N ASP A 246 -21.19 1.13 2.42
CA ASP A 246 -21.27 1.34 3.86
C ASP A 246 -20.33 2.44 4.36
N LYS A 247 -19.08 2.44 3.88
CA LYS A 247 -17.99 3.26 4.46
C LYS A 247 -17.68 4.55 3.69
N HIS A 248 -17.97 4.61 2.39
CA HIS A 248 -17.42 5.68 1.54
C HIS A 248 -18.46 6.63 0.95
N LYS A 249 -19.75 6.50 1.31
CA LYS A 249 -20.81 7.39 0.81
C LYS A 249 -20.50 8.87 1.00
N LYS A 250 -19.92 9.24 2.14
CA LYS A 250 -19.62 10.65 2.48
C LYS A 250 -18.54 11.23 1.59
N ALA A 251 -17.52 10.44 1.24
CA ALA A 251 -16.49 10.84 0.28
C ALA A 251 -17.09 11.11 -1.12
N PHE A 252 -18.02 10.26 -1.58
CA PHE A 252 -18.72 10.49 -2.84
C PHE A 252 -19.65 11.71 -2.78
N ALA A 253 -20.28 11.97 -1.63
CA ALA A 253 -21.09 13.16 -1.44
C ALA A 253 -20.22 14.43 -1.48
N LEU A 254 -19.03 14.42 -0.87
CA LEU A 254 -18.07 15.53 -0.97
C LEU A 254 -17.65 15.78 -2.42
N ALA A 255 -17.29 14.72 -3.17
CA ALA A 255 -16.95 14.86 -4.58
C ALA A 255 -18.08 15.50 -5.40
N ARG A 256 -19.34 15.15 -5.10
CA ARG A 256 -20.52 15.77 -5.72
C ARG A 256 -20.65 17.27 -5.40
N LEU A 257 -20.35 17.68 -4.17
CA LEU A 257 -20.40 19.09 -3.79
C LEU A 257 -19.44 19.98 -4.61
N TYR A 258 -18.33 19.41 -5.07
CA TYR A 258 -17.36 20.13 -5.91
C TYR A 258 -17.72 20.12 -7.39
N ASN A 259 -18.31 19.05 -7.88
CA ASN A 259 -18.64 18.95 -9.30
C ASN A 259 -19.73 17.88 -9.52
N GLU A 260 -20.91 18.31 -9.95
CA GLU A 260 -22.05 17.42 -10.22
C GLU A 260 -21.75 16.34 -11.29
N GLU A 261 -20.76 16.55 -12.16
CA GLU A 261 -20.35 15.58 -13.21
C GLU A 261 -19.38 14.50 -12.72
N LEU A 262 -18.67 14.70 -11.60
CA LEU A 262 -17.60 13.80 -11.09
C LEU A 262 -18.09 12.55 -10.34
N THR A 263 -19.34 12.19 -10.41
CA THR A 263 -19.94 11.01 -9.76
C THR A 263 -19.47 9.65 -10.33
N ASN A 264 -18.34 9.61 -11.03
CA ASN A 264 -17.84 8.48 -11.81
C ASN A 264 -16.53 7.92 -11.21
N ILE A 265 -16.54 7.46 -9.98
CA ILE A 265 -15.46 6.61 -9.50
C ILE A 265 -15.96 5.17 -9.62
N GLY A 266 -15.68 4.54 -10.74
CA GLY A 266 -15.86 3.11 -10.88
C GLY A 266 -14.68 2.40 -10.27
N CYS A 267 -14.91 1.62 -9.23
CA CYS A 267 -13.90 0.75 -8.66
C CYS A 267 -13.48 -0.28 -9.69
N LYS A 268 -12.24 -0.19 -10.17
CA LYS A 268 -11.65 -1.26 -10.98
C LYS A 268 -11.15 -2.31 -10.01
N VAL A 269 -11.85 -3.41 -9.88
CA VAL A 269 -11.30 -4.61 -9.24
C VAL A 269 -10.38 -5.29 -10.25
N ALA A 270 -9.23 -4.71 -10.49
CA ALA A 270 -8.10 -5.48 -11.02
C ALA A 270 -7.45 -6.14 -9.81
N GLY A 271 -7.36 -7.46 -9.80
CA GLY A 271 -6.78 -8.20 -8.69
C GLY A 271 -5.37 -7.70 -8.37
N GLY A 272 -5.18 -7.24 -7.17
CA GLY A 272 -3.90 -6.76 -6.68
C GLY A 272 -4.08 -5.45 -5.93
N VAL A 273 -3.73 -5.44 -4.68
CA VAL A 273 -3.88 -4.29 -3.80
C VAL A 273 -2.60 -3.53 -3.70
N ALA A 274 -2.76 -2.28 -3.78
CA ALA A 274 -1.75 -1.34 -3.57
C ALA A 274 -1.82 -0.67 -2.22
N GLY A 275 -0.71 -0.47 -1.69
CA GLY A 275 -0.51 0.47 -0.60
C GLY A 275 0.72 1.28 -0.88
N ASN A 276 0.60 2.43 -1.47
CA ASN A 276 1.73 3.34 -1.56
C ASN A 276 1.53 4.57 -0.67
N LYS A 277 2.46 4.80 0.23
CA LYS A 277 2.48 5.90 1.20
C LYS A 277 2.89 7.26 0.63
N SER A 278 3.10 7.37 -0.67
CA SER A 278 3.60 8.61 -1.28
C SER A 278 2.69 9.11 -2.41
N GLY A 279 1.60 9.73 -2.06
CA GLY A 279 0.63 10.33 -2.98
C GLY A 279 -0.76 9.87 -2.59
N ARG A 280 -1.29 10.47 -1.53
CA ARG A 280 -2.61 10.16 -0.97
C ARG A 280 -3.68 10.48 -1.98
N ASN A 281 -4.10 9.48 -2.74
CA ASN A 281 -5.34 9.52 -3.49
C ASN A 281 -6.42 8.89 -2.61
N ALA A 282 -7.48 9.63 -2.30
CA ALA A 282 -8.65 9.15 -1.54
C ALA A 282 -9.18 7.83 -2.08
N VAL A 283 -9.20 7.65 -3.40
CA VAL A 283 -9.62 6.42 -4.07
C VAL A 283 -8.75 5.24 -3.66
N GLY A 284 -7.43 5.38 -3.67
CA GLY A 284 -6.52 4.30 -3.25
C GLY A 284 -6.73 3.91 -1.78
N TRP A 285 -7.05 4.87 -0.93
CA TRP A 285 -7.35 4.60 0.48
C TRP A 285 -8.69 3.88 0.67
N MET A 286 -9.73 4.29 -0.06
CA MET A 286 -11.02 3.60 -0.08
C MET A 286 -10.89 2.16 -0.60
N GLU A 287 -10.13 1.95 -1.68
CA GLU A 287 -9.85 0.62 -2.21
C GLU A 287 -9.10 -0.27 -1.20
N TRP A 288 -8.09 0.29 -0.54
CA TRP A 288 -7.37 -0.43 0.51
C TRP A 288 -8.33 -0.88 1.63
N GLN A 289 -9.21 0.00 2.10
CA GLN A 289 -10.19 -0.33 3.14
C GLN A 289 -11.13 -1.44 2.68
N ALA A 290 -11.70 -1.32 1.48
CA ALA A 290 -12.62 -2.31 0.94
C ALA A 290 -11.95 -3.69 0.78
N ASN A 291 -10.72 -3.71 0.25
CA ASN A 291 -9.95 -4.94 0.10
C ASN A 291 -9.54 -5.56 1.45
N ALA A 292 -9.22 -4.74 2.45
CA ALA A 292 -8.85 -5.22 3.77
C ALA A 292 -10.05 -5.73 4.59
N LEU A 293 -11.22 -5.10 4.46
CA LEU A 293 -12.43 -5.48 5.19
C LEU A 293 -13.14 -6.69 4.57
N THR A 294 -13.18 -6.80 3.24
CA THR A 294 -13.92 -7.85 2.53
C THR A 294 -13.59 -9.27 3.04
N PRO A 295 -12.34 -9.72 3.12
CA PRO A 295 -12.03 -11.06 3.62
C PRO A 295 -12.34 -11.22 5.12
N ARG A 296 -12.33 -10.13 5.90
CA ARG A 296 -12.68 -10.15 7.32
C ARG A 296 -14.19 -10.25 7.56
N ILE A 297 -14.97 -9.66 6.66
CA ILE A 297 -16.42 -9.80 6.62
C ILE A 297 -16.81 -11.23 6.22
N GLN A 298 -16.17 -11.77 5.17
CA GLN A 298 -16.44 -13.12 4.71
C GLN A 298 -16.00 -14.20 5.71
N MET A 299 -14.97 -13.93 6.49
CA MET A 299 -14.37 -14.84 7.47
C MET A 299 -14.19 -14.16 8.82
N PRO A 300 -15.26 -13.91 9.60
CA PRO A 300 -15.17 -13.22 10.90
C PRO A 300 -14.25 -13.93 11.86
N LEU A 301 -13.34 -13.20 12.50
CA LEU A 301 -12.19 -13.75 13.23
C LEU A 301 -12.56 -14.85 14.23
N THR A 302 -13.54 -14.58 15.09
CA THR A 302 -13.97 -15.53 16.13
C THR A 302 -14.52 -16.81 15.54
N MET A 303 -15.41 -16.70 14.55
CA MET A 303 -16.04 -17.87 13.91
C MET A 303 -15.06 -18.62 13.02
N PHE A 304 -14.15 -17.90 12.36
CA PHE A 304 -13.07 -18.48 11.58
C PHE A 304 -12.14 -19.33 12.48
N LYS A 305 -11.65 -18.78 13.59
CA LYS A 305 -10.84 -19.52 14.57
C LYS A 305 -11.56 -20.75 15.12
N ASN A 306 -12.83 -20.61 15.50
CA ASN A 306 -13.64 -21.76 15.96
C ASN A 306 -13.71 -22.87 14.90
N ARG A 307 -13.79 -22.51 13.62
CA ARG A 307 -13.82 -23.50 12.55
C ARG A 307 -12.46 -24.16 12.35
N VAL A 308 -11.37 -23.38 12.35
CA VAL A 308 -10.00 -23.88 12.26
C VAL A 308 -9.72 -24.91 13.35
N GLU A 309 -10.02 -24.62 14.62
CA GLU A 309 -9.79 -25.53 15.74
C GLU A 309 -10.56 -26.87 15.60
N ARG A 310 -11.80 -26.78 15.11
CA ARG A 310 -12.59 -27.99 14.80
C ARG A 310 -11.94 -28.83 13.69
N LEU A 311 -11.45 -28.18 12.63
CA LEU A 311 -10.80 -28.84 11.51
C LEU A 311 -9.45 -29.45 11.91
N ILE A 312 -8.64 -28.76 12.71
CA ILE A 312 -7.40 -29.30 13.27
C ILE A 312 -7.70 -30.60 14.03
N SER A 313 -8.71 -30.57 14.91
CA SER A 313 -9.12 -31.74 15.70
C SER A 313 -9.67 -32.87 14.85
N GLN A 314 -10.36 -32.55 13.76
CA GLN A 314 -10.91 -33.49 12.80
C GLN A 314 -9.80 -34.17 11.97
N PHE A 315 -8.97 -33.38 11.27
CA PHE A 315 -7.95 -33.92 10.38
C PHE A 315 -6.85 -34.68 11.11
N ARG A 316 -6.48 -34.26 12.34
CA ARG A 316 -5.57 -35.06 13.19
C ARG A 316 -6.09 -36.48 13.44
N ARG A 317 -7.40 -36.63 13.66
CA ARG A 317 -8.03 -37.94 13.87
C ARG A 317 -8.18 -38.75 12.58
N GLU A 318 -8.56 -38.08 11.50
CA GLU A 318 -8.81 -38.74 10.20
C GLU A 318 -7.51 -39.22 9.53
N LEU A 319 -6.51 -38.32 9.50
CA LEU A 319 -5.22 -38.60 8.85
C LEU A 319 -4.24 -39.32 9.77
N LYS A 320 -4.51 -39.33 11.08
CA LYS A 320 -3.60 -39.85 12.14
C LYS A 320 -2.26 -39.11 12.16
N GLU A 321 -2.27 -37.86 11.71
CA GLU A 321 -1.12 -36.98 11.68
C GLU A 321 -1.28 -35.87 12.73
N TYR A 322 -0.20 -35.53 13.42
CA TYR A 322 -0.23 -34.56 14.51
C TYR A 322 0.45 -33.25 14.15
N ASP A 323 1.38 -33.27 13.19
CA ASP A 323 2.09 -32.09 12.75
C ASP A 323 1.22 -31.20 11.85
N MET A 324 1.29 -29.90 12.07
CA MET A 324 0.51 -28.95 11.29
C MET A 324 0.85 -28.96 9.81
N ILE A 325 2.10 -29.20 9.45
CA ILE A 325 2.53 -29.24 8.04
C ILE A 325 1.84 -30.36 7.22
N ASP A 326 1.35 -31.39 7.88
CA ASP A 326 0.72 -32.54 7.22
C ASP A 326 -0.81 -32.40 7.11
N ILE A 327 -1.41 -31.47 7.89
CA ILE A 327 -2.86 -31.26 7.92
C ILE A 327 -3.29 -29.86 7.47
N ILE A 328 -2.36 -28.90 7.31
CA ILE A 328 -2.69 -27.49 7.06
C ILE A 328 -3.35 -27.28 5.68
N GLU A 329 -2.90 -28.00 4.66
CA GLU A 329 -3.46 -27.87 3.31
C GLU A 329 -4.91 -28.34 3.22
N PRO A 330 -5.30 -29.54 3.71
CA PRO A 330 -6.70 -29.93 3.77
C PRO A 330 -7.55 -29.01 4.66
N ILE A 331 -6.99 -28.42 5.71
CA ILE A 331 -7.69 -27.40 6.51
C ILE A 331 -7.99 -26.17 5.67
N ILE A 332 -7.01 -25.63 4.93
CA ILE A 332 -7.19 -24.45 4.06
C ILE A 332 -8.24 -24.76 2.98
N ASP A 333 -8.20 -25.94 2.35
CA ASP A 333 -9.17 -26.35 1.35
C ASP A 333 -10.60 -26.41 1.92
N GLN A 334 -10.77 -26.97 3.11
CA GLN A 334 -12.06 -27.05 3.76
C GLN A 334 -12.57 -25.67 4.19
N LEU A 335 -11.70 -24.81 4.71
CA LEU A 335 -12.08 -23.44 5.04
C LEU A 335 -12.51 -22.66 3.80
N ALA A 336 -11.79 -22.81 2.69
CA ALA A 336 -12.16 -22.18 1.42
C ALA A 336 -13.55 -22.63 0.95
N ALA A 337 -13.88 -23.91 1.13
CA ALA A 337 -15.20 -24.46 0.80
C ALA A 337 -16.28 -23.96 1.78
N ASP A 338 -16.02 -24.00 3.09
CA ASP A 338 -17.00 -23.64 4.13
C ASP A 338 -17.40 -22.15 4.07
N PHE A 339 -16.44 -21.27 3.81
CA PHE A 339 -16.66 -19.82 3.71
C PHE A 339 -16.89 -19.34 2.26
N CYS A 340 -16.86 -20.26 1.29
CA CYS A 340 -17.04 -19.97 -0.14
C CYS A 340 -16.10 -18.87 -0.66
N VAL A 341 -14.83 -18.96 -0.27
CA VAL A 341 -13.74 -18.05 -0.66
C VAL A 341 -12.68 -18.80 -1.46
N SER A 342 -11.72 -18.08 -2.04
CA SER A 342 -10.57 -18.73 -2.66
C SER A 342 -9.65 -19.38 -1.61
N ARG A 343 -8.93 -20.43 -2.00
CA ARG A 343 -7.89 -21.05 -1.17
C ARG A 343 -6.86 -20.03 -0.69
N THR A 344 -6.48 -19.11 -1.57
CA THR A 344 -5.57 -17.99 -1.26
C THR A 344 -6.14 -17.09 -0.15
N ALA A 345 -7.41 -16.70 -0.23
CA ALA A 345 -8.06 -15.89 0.79
C ALA A 345 -8.13 -16.62 2.14
N ALA A 346 -8.47 -17.91 2.16
CA ALA A 346 -8.48 -18.72 3.37
C ALA A 346 -7.08 -18.83 4.01
N LYS A 347 -6.04 -19.05 3.19
CA LYS A 347 -4.65 -19.09 3.65
C LYS A 347 -4.21 -17.75 4.27
N ILE A 348 -4.48 -16.62 3.60
CA ILE A 348 -4.15 -15.29 4.14
C ILE A 348 -4.86 -15.08 5.48
N ARG A 349 -6.14 -15.44 5.53
CA ARG A 349 -6.92 -15.28 6.76
C ARG A 349 -6.41 -16.14 7.91
N MET A 350 -5.90 -17.34 7.63
CA MET A 350 -5.24 -18.16 8.63
C MET A 350 -3.99 -17.47 9.21
N ILE A 351 -3.14 -16.91 8.34
CA ILE A 351 -1.95 -16.17 8.77
C ILE A 351 -2.35 -14.95 9.62
N ASP A 352 -3.33 -14.17 9.16
CA ASP A 352 -3.85 -13.00 9.90
C ASP A 352 -4.48 -13.41 11.25
N ALA A 353 -5.05 -14.62 11.34
CA ALA A 353 -5.62 -15.16 12.56
C ALA A 353 -4.58 -15.76 13.53
N GLY A 354 -3.30 -15.79 13.13
CA GLY A 354 -2.19 -16.25 13.96
C GLY A 354 -1.74 -17.69 13.72
N TYR A 355 -2.25 -18.37 12.67
CA TYR A 355 -1.79 -19.68 12.24
C TYR A 355 -0.67 -19.53 11.20
N GLU A 356 0.53 -19.18 11.69
CA GLU A 356 1.69 -18.82 10.85
C GLU A 356 2.15 -19.99 9.95
N GLU A 357 1.88 -21.24 10.34
CA GLU A 357 2.19 -22.44 9.56
C GLU A 357 1.55 -22.43 8.16
N ALA A 358 0.43 -21.73 8.00
CA ALA A 358 -0.21 -21.57 6.71
C ALA A 358 0.69 -20.86 5.68
N ALA A 359 1.67 -20.07 6.12
CA ALA A 359 2.60 -19.41 5.21
C ALA A 359 3.38 -20.38 4.32
N GLY A 360 3.79 -21.53 4.86
CA GLY A 360 4.53 -22.56 4.13
C GLY A 360 3.69 -23.53 3.30
N ALA A 361 2.35 -23.39 3.29
CA ALA A 361 1.45 -24.24 2.52
C ALA A 361 1.16 -23.65 1.13
N PHE A 362 0.84 -24.48 0.15
CA PHE A 362 0.43 -24.05 -1.20
C PHE A 362 1.35 -23.01 -1.86
N ILE A 363 2.65 -23.14 -1.68
CA ILE A 363 3.63 -22.33 -2.41
C ILE A 363 3.83 -22.96 -3.78
N PHE A 364 3.53 -22.24 -4.86
CA PHE A 364 3.66 -22.72 -6.23
C PHE A 364 4.89 -22.08 -6.88
N LEU A 365 5.89 -22.92 -7.25
CA LEU A 365 7.14 -22.52 -7.88
C LEU A 365 7.51 -23.50 -8.97
N ASP A 366 8.07 -23.03 -10.06
CA ASP A 366 8.58 -23.86 -11.16
C ASP A 366 7.54 -24.87 -11.70
N GLY A 367 6.25 -24.49 -11.72
CA GLY A 367 5.17 -25.32 -12.23
C GLY A 367 4.68 -26.41 -11.27
N ARG A 368 5.11 -26.40 -10.00
CA ARG A 368 4.71 -27.37 -8.97
C ARG A 368 4.47 -26.72 -7.61
N TYR A 369 3.70 -27.39 -6.76
CA TYR A 369 3.62 -27.04 -5.35
C TYR A 369 4.87 -27.51 -4.61
N VAL A 370 5.45 -26.61 -3.82
CA VAL A 370 6.52 -26.92 -2.87
C VAL A 370 5.90 -27.67 -1.68
N LYS A 371 6.58 -28.67 -1.15
CA LYS A 371 6.12 -29.38 0.04
C LYS A 371 5.92 -28.42 1.22
N THR A 372 4.82 -28.59 1.91
CA THR A 372 4.46 -27.76 3.06
C THR A 372 5.54 -27.79 4.12
N HIS A 373 5.87 -26.63 4.65
CA HIS A 373 6.92 -26.44 5.64
C HIS A 373 6.58 -25.31 6.62
N LYS A 374 7.28 -25.27 7.74
CA LYS A 374 7.15 -24.20 8.74
C LYS A 374 8.49 -23.88 9.39
N ALA A 375 8.53 -22.75 10.07
CA ALA A 375 9.60 -22.34 10.94
C ALA A 375 9.08 -22.05 12.33
N LYS A 376 9.95 -21.73 13.25
CA LYS A 376 9.59 -21.20 14.58
C LYS A 376 8.74 -19.94 14.42
N SER A 377 7.71 -19.81 15.28
CA SER A 377 6.83 -18.64 15.27
C SER A 377 7.62 -17.33 15.37
N GLY A 378 7.23 -16.35 14.55
CA GLY A 378 7.88 -15.04 14.46
C GLY A 378 9.26 -15.02 13.80
N TYR A 379 9.76 -16.15 13.29
CA TYR A 379 11.08 -16.20 12.64
C TYR A 379 11.05 -15.59 11.24
N LEU A 380 10.00 -15.87 10.46
CA LEU A 380 9.90 -15.42 9.08
C LEU A 380 9.09 -14.11 9.00
N GLU A 381 9.77 -13.01 8.77
CA GLU A 381 9.15 -11.71 8.52
C GLU A 381 8.33 -11.73 7.20
N LYS A 382 7.40 -10.79 7.05
CA LYS A 382 6.46 -10.75 5.90
C LYS A 382 7.13 -10.72 4.54
N ASN A 383 8.27 -10.04 4.44
CA ASN A 383 9.05 -9.89 3.20
C ASN A 383 10.09 -10.98 3.00
N LYS A 384 10.11 -12.01 3.84
CA LYS A 384 11.12 -13.06 3.78
C LYS A 384 10.51 -14.41 3.38
N THR A 385 11.32 -15.25 2.78
CA THR A 385 10.94 -16.59 2.35
C THR A 385 12.11 -17.55 2.43
N PHE A 386 11.81 -18.84 2.65
CA PHE A 386 12.77 -19.91 2.46
C PHE A 386 12.78 -20.41 1.01
N SER A 387 11.65 -20.31 0.30
CA SER A 387 11.42 -20.91 -1.00
C SER A 387 11.70 -19.91 -2.12
N ILE A 388 12.52 -20.31 -3.09
CA ILE A 388 12.83 -19.55 -4.30
C ILE A 388 12.76 -20.44 -5.54
N SER A 389 12.55 -19.84 -6.71
CA SER A 389 12.53 -20.58 -7.97
C SER A 389 13.93 -21.11 -8.33
N SER A 390 13.98 -22.14 -9.16
CA SER A 390 15.25 -22.68 -9.68
C SER A 390 16.03 -21.61 -10.46
N LEU A 391 15.33 -20.74 -11.18
CA LEU A 391 15.97 -19.66 -11.92
C LEU A 391 16.61 -18.64 -10.94
N ASP A 392 15.89 -18.24 -9.91
CA ASP A 392 16.41 -17.33 -8.88
C ASP A 392 17.62 -17.95 -8.16
N ALA A 393 17.54 -19.24 -7.84
CA ALA A 393 18.62 -19.96 -7.21
C ALA A 393 19.89 -19.95 -8.07
N VAL A 394 19.78 -20.18 -9.38
CA VAL A 394 20.92 -20.09 -10.31
C VAL A 394 21.49 -18.69 -10.36
N ILE A 395 20.63 -17.67 -10.51
CA ILE A 395 21.07 -16.27 -10.60
C ILE A 395 21.79 -15.84 -9.31
N LEU A 396 21.20 -16.13 -8.16
CA LEU A 396 21.80 -15.83 -6.86
C LEU A 396 23.11 -16.57 -6.64
N SER A 397 23.23 -17.83 -7.10
CA SER A 397 24.45 -18.62 -6.98
C SER A 397 25.63 -18.00 -7.73
N VAL A 398 25.37 -17.24 -8.80
CA VAL A 398 26.44 -16.58 -9.58
C VAL A 398 26.59 -15.08 -9.27
N SER A 399 25.57 -14.44 -8.71
CA SER A 399 25.58 -13.00 -8.43
C SER A 399 25.88 -12.65 -6.97
N ASN A 400 25.54 -13.53 -6.03
CA ASN A 400 25.75 -13.31 -4.60
C ASN A 400 27.02 -14.06 -4.13
N GLN A 401 28.09 -13.33 -3.85
CA GLN A 401 29.37 -13.91 -3.47
C GLN A 401 29.32 -14.71 -2.17
N ASP A 402 28.50 -14.31 -1.20
CA ASP A 402 28.37 -15.06 0.04
C ASP A 402 27.63 -16.39 -0.16
N LEU A 403 26.59 -16.40 -0.98
CA LEU A 403 25.90 -17.64 -1.35
C LEU A 403 26.85 -18.54 -2.15
N MET A 404 27.55 -17.99 -3.15
CA MET A 404 28.51 -18.73 -3.95
C MET A 404 29.55 -19.42 -3.07
N ARG A 405 30.16 -18.70 -2.12
CA ARG A 405 31.13 -19.27 -1.17
C ARG A 405 30.52 -20.40 -0.32
N LYS A 406 29.30 -20.21 0.21
CA LYS A 406 28.60 -21.26 0.99
C LYS A 406 28.31 -22.52 0.18
N LEU A 407 28.07 -22.36 -1.11
CA LEU A 407 27.86 -23.49 -2.04
C LEU A 407 29.19 -24.18 -2.41
N GLU A 408 30.25 -23.42 -2.67
CA GLU A 408 31.61 -23.94 -2.94
C GLU A 408 32.18 -24.70 -1.74
N GLU A 409 31.89 -24.28 -0.51
CA GLU A 409 32.25 -24.98 0.71
C GLU A 409 31.43 -26.27 0.93
N GLY A 410 30.42 -26.55 0.06
CA GLY A 410 29.55 -27.72 0.17
C GLY A 410 28.61 -27.70 1.39
N ARG A 411 28.48 -26.54 2.02
CA ARG A 411 27.67 -26.39 3.26
C ARG A 411 26.17 -26.39 2.99
N TYR A 412 25.75 -25.92 1.80
CA TYR A 412 24.34 -25.85 1.41
C TYR A 412 24.13 -26.52 0.06
N GLN A 413 22.93 -27.06 -0.13
CA GLN A 413 22.45 -27.59 -1.41
C GLN A 413 21.09 -26.99 -1.74
N PHE A 414 20.80 -26.84 -3.03
CA PHE A 414 19.48 -26.43 -3.49
C PHE A 414 18.60 -27.65 -3.71
N VAL A 415 17.63 -27.85 -2.83
CA VAL A 415 16.72 -29.00 -2.82
C VAL A 415 15.30 -28.52 -2.53
N ASP A 416 14.30 -29.02 -3.26
CA ASP A 416 12.89 -28.68 -3.08
C ASP A 416 12.59 -27.17 -3.03
N SER A 417 13.25 -26.39 -3.89
CA SER A 417 13.14 -24.92 -3.95
C SER A 417 13.72 -24.17 -2.72
N HIS A 418 14.66 -24.81 -2.00
CA HIS A 418 15.31 -24.24 -0.82
C HIS A 418 16.83 -24.42 -0.88
N PHE A 419 17.59 -23.46 -0.35
CA PHE A 419 18.97 -23.71 0.01
C PHE A 419 19.03 -24.23 1.44
N VAL A 420 19.39 -25.47 1.59
CA VAL A 420 19.35 -26.21 2.86
C VAL A 420 20.73 -26.72 3.24
N LEU A 421 21.05 -26.78 4.52
CA LEU A 421 22.29 -27.37 5.04
C LEU A 421 22.47 -28.81 4.53
N ASN A 422 23.64 -29.07 3.97
CA ASN A 422 23.99 -30.40 3.44
C ASN A 422 24.33 -31.36 4.59
N HIS A 423 23.29 -31.87 5.25
CA HIS A 423 23.43 -32.77 6.37
C HIS A 423 22.32 -33.84 6.38
N PRO A 424 22.60 -35.09 6.73
CA PRO A 424 21.60 -36.18 6.74
C PRO A 424 20.39 -35.96 7.66
N MET A 425 20.49 -35.08 8.62
CA MET A 425 19.36 -34.67 9.47
C MET A 425 18.29 -33.91 8.69
N TYR A 426 18.71 -33.17 7.65
CA TYR A 426 17.85 -32.27 6.89
C TYR A 426 17.54 -32.76 5.49
N LEU A 427 18.38 -33.64 4.94
CA LEU A 427 18.26 -34.20 3.59
C LEU A 427 18.21 -35.70 3.61
N GLU A 428 17.32 -36.27 2.80
CA GLU A 428 17.17 -37.70 2.60
C GLU A 428 16.94 -38.00 1.11
N MET A 429 17.17 -39.26 0.72
CA MET A 429 16.79 -39.76 -0.60
C MET A 429 15.31 -40.13 -0.59
N GLY A 430 14.53 -39.49 -1.44
CA GLY A 430 13.13 -39.86 -1.65
C GLY A 430 12.96 -41.13 -2.49
N ASP A 431 11.74 -41.64 -2.54
CA ASP A 431 11.38 -42.87 -3.24
C ASP A 431 11.71 -42.87 -4.75
N GLU A 432 11.72 -41.67 -5.35
CA GLU A 432 12.05 -41.45 -6.76
C GLU A 432 13.56 -41.28 -7.03
N GLY A 433 14.39 -41.43 -6.00
CA GLY A 433 15.85 -41.33 -6.12
C GLY A 433 16.40 -39.90 -6.19
N TYR A 434 15.61 -38.90 -5.85
CA TYR A 434 16.03 -37.50 -5.73
C TYR A 434 16.17 -37.12 -4.27
N LEU A 435 17.09 -36.18 -3.99
CA LEU A 435 17.19 -35.56 -2.66
C LEU A 435 15.93 -34.73 -2.36
N GLN A 436 15.44 -34.85 -1.14
CA GLN A 436 14.32 -34.10 -0.61
C GLN A 436 14.60 -33.68 0.84
N LEU A 437 13.84 -32.70 1.33
CA LEU A 437 13.89 -32.32 2.74
C LEU A 437 13.28 -33.43 3.60
N THR A 438 13.94 -33.75 4.72
CA THR A 438 13.35 -34.63 5.74
C THR A 438 12.12 -33.99 6.35
N HIS A 439 11.26 -34.81 6.97
CA HIS A 439 10.13 -34.30 7.76
C HIS A 439 10.58 -33.36 8.88
N TYR A 440 11.73 -33.66 9.52
CA TYR A 440 12.33 -32.77 10.51
C TYR A 440 12.68 -31.39 9.93
N ALA A 441 13.37 -31.36 8.77
CA ALA A 441 13.74 -30.10 8.12
C ALA A 441 12.51 -29.25 7.77
N ARG A 442 11.44 -29.85 7.23
CA ARG A 442 10.18 -29.15 6.90
C ARG A 442 9.49 -28.54 8.13
N ASN A 443 9.69 -29.11 9.31
CA ASN A 443 9.18 -28.56 10.58
C ASN A 443 10.10 -27.49 11.20
N HIS A 444 11.37 -27.40 10.76
CA HIS A 444 12.42 -26.58 11.37
C HIS A 444 13.24 -25.82 10.32
N MET A 445 12.54 -25.13 9.40
CA MET A 445 13.20 -24.39 8.32
C MET A 445 14.17 -23.32 8.82
N ASP A 446 13.90 -22.75 9.98
CA ASP A 446 14.75 -21.76 10.64
C ASP A 446 16.11 -22.32 11.07
N GLU A 447 16.25 -23.63 11.27
CA GLU A 447 17.50 -24.26 11.66
C GLU A 447 18.39 -24.64 10.47
N CYS A 448 17.80 -24.86 9.30
CA CYS A 448 18.51 -25.51 8.18
C CYS A 448 18.46 -24.77 6.85
N CYS A 449 17.55 -23.83 6.66
CA CYS A 449 17.36 -23.18 5.36
C CYS A 449 17.80 -21.73 5.37
N LEU A 450 18.36 -21.29 4.26
CA LEU A 450 18.63 -19.86 4.03
C LEU A 450 17.32 -19.10 3.84
N VAL A 451 17.29 -17.90 4.37
CA VAL A 451 16.16 -16.97 4.23
C VAL A 451 16.51 -15.93 3.17
N PHE A 452 15.55 -15.64 2.33
CA PHE A 452 15.67 -14.66 1.25
C PHE A 452 14.67 -13.53 1.46
N GLU A 453 15.08 -12.31 1.16
CA GLU A 453 14.22 -11.14 1.17
C GLU A 453 13.55 -11.01 -0.20
N LEU A 454 12.23 -10.79 -0.17
CA LEU A 454 11.44 -10.52 -1.37
C LEU A 454 11.40 -9.02 -1.60
N SER A 455 12.21 -8.53 -2.52
CA SER A 455 12.05 -7.18 -3.01
C SER A 455 11.06 -7.18 -4.17
N VAL A 456 9.83 -6.77 -3.88
CA VAL A 456 8.88 -6.43 -4.93
C VAL A 456 9.08 -4.96 -5.22
N LYS A 457 9.56 -4.63 -6.41
CA LYS A 457 9.51 -3.25 -6.88
C LYS A 457 8.05 -2.90 -7.12
N GLU A 458 7.56 -1.96 -6.34
CA GLU A 458 6.32 -1.28 -6.57
C GLU A 458 6.38 -0.62 -7.96
N THR A 459 5.73 -1.21 -8.93
CA THR A 459 5.20 -0.45 -10.03
C THR A 459 3.98 0.31 -9.52
N VAL A 460 3.66 1.43 -10.11
CA VAL A 460 2.63 2.40 -9.69
C VAL A 460 1.23 1.79 -9.46
N GLU A 461 1.01 0.54 -9.84
CA GLU A 461 -0.17 -0.28 -9.57
C GLU A 461 0.21 -1.46 -8.66
N GLU A 462 0.52 -1.20 -7.49
CA GLU A 462 -0.01 -1.71 -6.25
C GLU A 462 -0.16 -3.20 -6.11
N PHE A 463 0.96 -3.86 -5.80
CA PHE A 463 0.91 -5.22 -5.32
C PHE A 463 0.64 -5.28 -3.84
N TYR A 464 -0.40 -6.03 -3.51
CA TYR A 464 -0.60 -6.41 -2.14
C TYR A 464 0.50 -7.38 -1.74
N TYR A 465 1.26 -6.96 -0.80
CA TYR A 465 2.39 -7.63 -0.21
C TYR A 465 2.13 -9.12 0.13
N SER A 466 0.88 -9.46 0.50
CA SER A 466 0.45 -10.83 0.75
C SER A 466 0.44 -11.72 -0.50
N GLU A 467 0.26 -11.18 -1.70
CA GLU A 467 0.30 -11.99 -2.93
C GLU A 467 1.71 -12.48 -3.24
N CYS A 468 2.74 -11.67 -3.00
CA CYS A 468 4.13 -12.08 -3.13
C CYS A 468 4.47 -13.26 -2.21
N PHE A 469 3.83 -13.31 -1.05
CA PHE A 469 4.00 -14.38 -0.08
C PHE A 469 3.34 -15.69 -0.48
N LEU A 470 2.26 -15.60 -1.25
CA LEU A 470 1.38 -16.72 -1.58
C LEU A 470 1.64 -17.29 -2.96
N ASN A 471 2.08 -16.47 -3.89
CA ASN A 471 2.25 -16.84 -5.28
C ASN A 471 3.66 -16.49 -5.75
N ARG A 472 4.59 -17.40 -5.52
CA ARG A 472 6.01 -17.25 -5.83
C ARG A 472 6.32 -17.18 -7.31
N ASP A 473 5.44 -17.68 -8.17
CA ASP A 473 5.60 -17.52 -9.61
C ASP A 473 5.44 -16.06 -10.05
N LYS A 474 4.71 -15.29 -9.27
CA LYS A 474 4.55 -13.85 -9.46
C LYS A 474 5.61 -13.04 -8.73
N ALA A 475 6.14 -13.55 -7.63
CA ALA A 475 7.23 -12.91 -6.93
C ALA A 475 8.46 -13.08 -7.78
N SER A 476 8.90 -12.00 -8.34
CA SER A 476 10.21 -12.01 -8.93
C SER A 476 11.24 -12.21 -7.86
N THR A 477 12.30 -12.69 -8.33
CA THR A 477 13.60 -12.81 -7.74
C THR A 477 13.85 -12.02 -6.47
N VAL A 478 14.35 -12.71 -5.53
CA VAL A 478 14.98 -12.19 -4.34
C VAL A 478 16.14 -11.30 -4.75
N ASP A 479 16.05 -10.03 -4.42
CA ASP A 479 17.10 -9.01 -4.58
C ASP A 479 17.75 -8.87 -5.96
N LEU A 480 17.17 -9.38 -7.00
CA LEU A 480 17.47 -8.89 -8.32
C LEU A 480 16.67 -7.59 -8.48
N SER A 481 17.30 -6.45 -8.43
CA SER A 481 16.66 -5.18 -8.71
C SER A 481 16.41 -5.05 -10.23
N VAL A 482 15.62 -5.97 -10.71
CA VAL A 482 15.06 -5.96 -12.04
C VAL A 482 13.90 -4.98 -11.99
N ALA A 483 13.94 -3.96 -12.83
CA ALA A 483 12.77 -3.12 -13.03
C ALA A 483 11.72 -3.97 -13.75
N PHE A 484 10.62 -4.29 -13.06
CA PHE A 484 9.52 -4.99 -13.68
C PHE A 484 8.68 -4.00 -14.47
N HIS A 485 8.28 -4.42 -15.67
CA HIS A 485 7.29 -3.70 -16.47
C HIS A 485 5.89 -4.00 -15.93
N ASP A 486 4.96 -3.08 -16.18
CA ASP A 486 3.55 -3.25 -15.84
C ASP A 486 3.04 -4.63 -16.25
N GLY A 487 2.42 -5.32 -15.32
CA GLY A 487 1.87 -6.65 -15.53
C GLY A 487 2.86 -7.81 -15.45
N TYR A 488 4.11 -7.58 -15.00
CA TYR A 488 5.08 -8.65 -14.80
C TYR A 488 4.55 -9.71 -13.83
N GLU A 489 4.06 -9.30 -12.68
CA GLU A 489 3.59 -10.19 -11.62
C GLU A 489 2.34 -10.99 -12.03
N ASN A 490 1.52 -10.43 -12.94
CA ASN A 490 0.36 -11.11 -13.50
C ASN A 490 0.69 -11.91 -14.76
N ALA A 491 1.94 -11.88 -15.21
CA ALA A 491 2.35 -12.60 -16.40
C ALA A 491 2.54 -14.10 -16.10
N PRO A 492 2.29 -14.99 -17.07
CA PRO A 492 2.65 -16.40 -16.96
C PRO A 492 4.15 -16.59 -16.68
N PRO A 493 4.58 -17.65 -15.97
CA PRO A 493 5.98 -17.89 -15.61
C PRO A 493 6.97 -17.80 -16.78
N GLU A 494 6.58 -18.30 -17.96
CA GLU A 494 7.40 -18.20 -19.18
C GLU A 494 7.64 -16.74 -19.60
N ARG A 495 6.64 -15.90 -19.49
CA ARG A 495 6.75 -14.47 -19.79
C ARG A 495 7.58 -13.74 -18.75
N GLN A 496 7.45 -14.11 -17.47
CA GLN A 496 8.29 -13.57 -16.40
C GLN A 496 9.77 -13.91 -16.65
N ARG A 497 10.07 -15.16 -16.98
CA ARG A 497 11.43 -15.60 -17.35
C ARG A 497 11.96 -14.85 -18.56
N LYS A 498 11.13 -14.64 -19.59
CA LYS A 498 11.53 -13.90 -20.77
C LYS A 498 11.88 -12.44 -20.43
N LEU A 499 11.04 -11.76 -19.67
CA LEU A 499 11.28 -10.37 -19.23
C LEU A 499 12.56 -10.26 -18.39
N LEU A 500 12.79 -11.23 -17.50
CA LEU A 500 14.03 -11.27 -16.71
C LEU A 500 15.27 -11.43 -17.60
N LEU A 501 15.22 -12.37 -18.56
CA LEU A 501 16.34 -12.58 -19.49
C LEU A 501 16.59 -11.38 -20.39
N GLU A 502 15.54 -10.67 -20.82
CA GLU A 502 15.64 -9.42 -21.57
C GLU A 502 16.32 -8.32 -20.74
N THR A 503 15.98 -8.21 -19.44
CA THR A 503 16.63 -7.26 -18.52
C THR A 503 18.09 -7.59 -18.30
N LEU A 504 18.42 -8.85 -18.06
CA LEU A 504 19.82 -9.28 -17.91
C LEU A 504 20.63 -9.06 -19.20
N ALA A 505 20.01 -9.29 -20.36
CA ALA A 505 20.65 -9.02 -21.65
C ALA A 505 20.90 -7.52 -21.86
N GLU A 506 19.99 -6.66 -21.41
CA GLU A 506 20.16 -5.21 -21.46
C GLU A 506 21.28 -4.73 -20.52
N GLU A 507 21.36 -5.28 -19.30
CA GLU A 507 22.46 -5.01 -18.37
C GLU A 507 23.80 -5.46 -18.93
N GLU A 508 23.85 -6.62 -19.58
CA GLU A 508 25.07 -7.11 -20.24
C GLU A 508 25.46 -6.22 -21.44
N ARG A 509 24.47 -5.71 -22.17
CA ARG A 509 24.71 -4.79 -23.29
C ARG A 509 25.37 -3.51 -22.83
N ILE A 510 24.84 -2.85 -21.78
CA ILE A 510 25.45 -1.62 -21.25
C ILE A 510 26.82 -1.90 -20.64
N TYR A 511 26.97 -3.01 -19.88
CA TYR A 511 28.23 -3.37 -19.28
C TYR A 511 29.37 -3.49 -20.32
N LYS A 512 29.12 -4.07 -21.48
CA LYS A 512 30.08 -4.19 -22.58
C LYS A 512 30.53 -2.85 -23.18
N THR A 513 29.78 -1.78 -22.96
CA THR A 513 30.15 -0.44 -23.42
C THR A 513 31.01 0.34 -22.43
N LEU A 514 31.10 -0.15 -21.18
CA LEU A 514 31.87 0.53 -20.14
C LEU A 514 33.37 0.50 -20.44
N THR A 515 34.04 1.58 -20.11
CA THR A 515 35.50 1.77 -20.29
C THR A 515 36.20 1.71 -18.94
N LEU A 516 37.50 1.87 -18.94
CA LEU A 516 38.32 1.99 -17.71
C LEU A 516 38.29 3.42 -17.12
N ASP A 517 37.63 4.35 -17.77
CA ASP A 517 37.42 5.71 -17.27
C ASP A 517 36.04 5.80 -16.59
N PHE A 518 36.03 5.94 -15.27
CA PHE A 518 34.79 5.99 -14.48
C PHE A 518 33.90 7.19 -14.83
N HIS A 519 34.44 8.31 -15.30
CA HIS A 519 33.65 9.47 -15.74
C HIS A 519 32.89 9.17 -17.02
N ASP A 520 33.54 8.48 -17.98
CA ASP A 520 32.86 8.01 -19.20
C ASP A 520 31.79 6.97 -18.86
N CYS A 521 32.09 6.07 -17.91
CA CYS A 521 31.11 5.10 -17.41
C CYS A 521 29.91 5.80 -16.78
N LEU A 522 30.10 6.80 -15.90
CA LEU A 522 29.01 7.54 -15.29
C LEU A 522 28.12 8.22 -16.34
N LYS A 523 28.67 8.85 -17.34
CA LYS A 523 27.91 9.46 -18.45
C LYS A 523 27.08 8.40 -19.17
N LYS A 524 27.67 7.29 -19.54
CA LYS A 524 26.98 6.20 -20.26
C LYS A 524 25.84 5.60 -19.47
N VAL A 525 26.01 5.38 -18.16
CA VAL A 525 24.93 4.82 -17.34
C VAL A 525 23.81 5.83 -17.08
N ILE A 526 24.12 7.12 -16.99
CA ILE A 526 23.11 8.18 -16.90
C ILE A 526 22.33 8.26 -18.21
N ASP A 527 23.00 8.24 -19.34
CA ASP A 527 22.33 8.25 -20.66
C ASP A 527 21.48 7.00 -20.82
N TRP A 528 21.98 5.82 -20.49
CA TRP A 528 21.22 4.57 -20.51
C TRP A 528 19.96 4.63 -19.64
N ARG A 529 20.05 5.17 -18.43
CA ARG A 529 18.87 5.35 -17.56
C ARG A 529 17.89 6.36 -18.14
N ASN A 530 18.37 7.44 -18.74
CA ASN A 530 17.51 8.42 -19.41
C ASN A 530 16.81 7.85 -20.66
N ASP A 531 17.47 6.97 -21.40
CA ASP A 531 16.86 6.26 -22.52
C ASP A 531 15.74 5.32 -22.04
N GLN A 532 15.94 4.63 -20.92
CA GLN A 532 14.89 3.80 -20.30
C GLN A 532 13.70 4.67 -19.87
N ILE A 533 13.93 5.79 -19.18
CA ILE A 533 12.88 6.74 -18.79
C ILE A 533 12.11 7.26 -20.01
N LYS A 534 12.83 7.58 -21.11
CA LYS A 534 12.20 8.04 -22.35
C LYS A 534 11.32 6.95 -22.96
N ALA A 535 11.83 5.73 -23.04
CA ALA A 535 11.07 4.59 -23.57
C ALA A 535 9.83 4.29 -22.72
N GLU A 536 9.92 4.45 -21.40
CA GLU A 536 8.79 4.29 -20.50
C GLU A 536 7.75 5.40 -20.67
N LYS A 537 8.17 6.65 -20.79
CA LYS A 537 7.27 7.77 -21.09
C LYS A 537 6.59 7.67 -22.46
N GLU A 538 7.23 7.05 -23.45
CA GLU A 538 6.62 6.77 -24.74
C GLU A 538 5.48 5.73 -24.63
N LYS A 539 5.61 4.78 -23.71
CA LYS A 539 4.58 3.76 -23.43
C LYS A 539 3.49 4.30 -22.50
N ASN A 540 3.88 5.06 -21.49
CA ASN A 540 3.01 5.68 -20.50
C ASN A 540 3.29 7.19 -20.40
N PRO A 541 2.60 8.06 -21.18
CA PRO A 541 2.84 9.51 -21.18
C PRO A 541 2.60 10.20 -19.83
N HIS A 542 1.90 9.54 -18.92
CA HIS A 542 1.59 10.06 -17.57
C HIS A 542 2.51 9.49 -16.47
N ALA A 543 3.55 8.74 -16.85
CA ALA A 543 4.53 8.27 -15.87
C ALA A 543 5.30 9.46 -15.27
N ASP A 544 5.26 9.59 -13.96
CA ASP A 544 5.98 10.63 -13.18
C ASP A 544 7.45 10.21 -13.01
N LEU A 545 8.20 10.23 -14.11
CA LEU A 545 9.59 9.84 -14.16
C LEU A 545 10.45 11.05 -14.59
N ASP A 546 11.16 11.64 -13.66
CA ASP A 546 12.05 12.76 -13.98
C ASP A 546 13.32 12.31 -14.72
N LYS A 547 13.73 13.13 -15.68
CA LYS A 547 15.02 12.94 -16.35
C LYS A 547 16.14 13.00 -15.32
N ILE A 548 17.02 12.03 -15.35
CA ILE A 548 18.19 11.98 -14.48
C ILE A 548 19.20 13.04 -14.93
N THR A 549 19.40 14.02 -14.07
CA THR A 549 20.37 15.11 -14.21
C THR A 549 21.27 15.17 -12.98
N ALA A 550 22.33 15.96 -13.02
CA ALA A 550 23.16 16.17 -11.83
C ALA A 550 22.37 16.75 -10.65
N ALA A 551 21.39 17.63 -10.93
CA ALA A 551 20.49 18.17 -9.91
C ALA A 551 19.59 17.08 -9.31
N GLU A 552 19.03 16.21 -10.13
CA GLU A 552 18.19 15.10 -9.67
C GLU A 552 19.00 14.09 -8.83
N ILE A 553 20.20 13.74 -9.26
CA ILE A 553 21.10 12.87 -8.47
C ILE A 553 21.44 13.55 -7.13
N ALA A 554 21.72 14.85 -7.13
CA ALA A 554 21.99 15.62 -5.93
C ALA A 554 20.79 15.57 -4.95
N ARG A 555 19.57 15.73 -5.45
CA ARG A 555 18.33 15.64 -4.67
C ARG A 555 18.14 14.25 -4.03
N ARG A 556 18.45 13.17 -4.77
CA ARG A 556 18.30 11.78 -4.26
C ARG A 556 19.36 11.40 -3.24
N THR A 557 20.52 12.08 -3.24
CA THR A 557 21.69 11.69 -2.43
C THR A 557 21.98 12.63 -1.27
N ASP A 558 21.33 13.80 -1.22
CA ASP A 558 21.68 14.95 -0.37
C ASP A 558 23.10 15.51 -0.63
N LEU A 559 23.70 15.18 -1.77
CA LEU A 559 24.98 15.76 -2.18
C LEU A 559 24.77 17.15 -2.79
N ASN A 560 25.82 17.98 -2.70
CA ASN A 560 25.84 19.23 -3.43
C ASN A 560 25.92 18.95 -4.95
N GLU A 561 25.07 19.63 -5.75
CA GLU A 561 25.03 19.46 -7.19
C GLU A 561 26.43 19.68 -7.86
N ALA A 562 27.23 20.61 -7.35
CA ALA A 562 28.58 20.83 -7.85
C ALA A 562 29.48 19.61 -7.64
N THR A 563 29.28 18.84 -6.55
CA THR A 563 30.00 17.60 -6.27
C THR A 563 29.64 16.53 -7.29
N VAL A 564 28.32 16.37 -7.56
CA VAL A 564 27.83 15.42 -8.57
C VAL A 564 28.32 15.80 -9.96
N ARG A 565 28.23 17.07 -10.35
CA ARG A 565 28.74 17.58 -11.64
C ARG A 565 30.22 17.31 -11.79
N ARG A 566 31.02 17.51 -10.73
CA ARG A 566 32.47 17.23 -10.74
C ARG A 566 32.73 15.75 -10.95
N ALA A 567 32.04 14.86 -10.25
CA ALA A 567 32.18 13.41 -10.43
C ALA A 567 31.84 12.95 -11.86
N ILE A 568 30.87 13.58 -12.53
CA ILE A 568 30.49 13.25 -13.91
C ILE A 568 31.43 13.86 -14.95
N SER A 569 32.04 15.05 -14.69
CA SER A 569 32.72 15.85 -15.70
C SER A 569 34.27 15.74 -15.71
N GLY A 570 34.85 14.86 -14.89
CA GLY A 570 36.30 14.59 -14.90
C GLY A 570 37.07 15.06 -13.67
N GLY A 571 36.39 15.40 -12.57
CA GLY A 571 37.01 15.75 -11.30
C GLY A 571 37.10 14.58 -10.31
N GLU A 572 37.88 14.75 -9.24
CA GLU A 572 37.98 13.74 -8.19
C GLU A 572 36.61 13.50 -7.50
N ALA A 573 36.32 12.24 -7.22
CA ALA A 573 35.16 11.81 -6.48
C ALA A 573 35.57 10.87 -5.34
N SER A 574 35.03 11.09 -4.14
CA SER A 574 35.26 10.18 -3.01
C SER A 574 34.51 8.87 -3.20
N LEU A 575 34.94 7.82 -2.51
CA LEU A 575 34.27 6.53 -2.51
C LEU A 575 32.76 6.67 -2.13
N ASN A 576 32.49 7.40 -1.06
CA ASN A 576 31.12 7.62 -0.60
C ASN A 576 30.25 8.35 -1.66
N THR A 577 30.82 9.35 -2.35
CA THR A 577 30.15 10.04 -3.45
C THR A 577 29.81 9.08 -4.58
N LEU A 578 30.70 8.20 -4.98
CA LEU A 578 30.47 7.22 -6.04
C LEU A 578 29.42 6.17 -5.64
N ILE A 579 29.51 5.68 -4.40
CA ILE A 579 28.49 4.75 -3.87
C ILE A 579 27.10 5.39 -3.89
N LEU A 580 26.97 6.63 -3.39
CA LEU A 580 25.71 7.35 -3.37
C LEU A 580 25.15 7.58 -4.79
N ILE A 581 26.00 7.94 -5.75
CA ILE A 581 25.58 8.10 -7.15
C ILE A 581 25.12 6.77 -7.75
N CYS A 582 25.84 5.67 -7.52
CA CYS A 582 25.45 4.35 -8.00
C CYS A 582 24.10 3.90 -7.42
N LEU A 583 23.88 4.13 -6.12
CA LEU A 583 22.61 3.85 -5.45
C LEU A 583 21.47 4.73 -5.99
N ALA A 584 21.69 6.03 -6.15
CA ALA A 584 20.68 6.95 -6.68
C ALA A 584 20.26 6.64 -8.13
N LEU A 585 21.17 6.02 -8.88
CA LEU A 585 20.91 5.53 -10.23
C LEU A 585 20.37 4.10 -10.25
N HIS A 586 20.23 3.44 -9.11
CA HIS A 586 19.85 2.04 -8.99
C HIS A 586 20.66 1.12 -9.91
N LEU A 587 21.98 1.31 -9.96
CA LEU A 587 22.85 0.54 -10.85
C LEU A 587 23.04 -0.88 -10.33
N PRO A 588 22.95 -1.91 -11.19
CA PRO A 588 23.31 -3.27 -10.84
C PRO A 588 24.73 -3.37 -10.26
N TYR A 589 24.91 -4.30 -9.33
CA TYR A 589 26.18 -4.46 -8.60
C TYR A 589 27.41 -4.50 -9.52
N ARG A 590 27.34 -5.30 -10.59
CA ARG A 590 28.44 -5.46 -11.56
C ARG A 590 28.85 -4.12 -12.21
N ILE A 591 27.86 -3.29 -12.52
CA ILE A 591 28.09 -1.95 -13.11
C ILE A 591 28.66 -1.00 -12.05
N SER A 592 28.08 -0.98 -10.86
CA SER A 592 28.54 -0.15 -9.73
C SER A 592 29.97 -0.47 -9.37
N ARG A 593 30.34 -1.76 -9.26
CA ARG A 593 31.68 -2.21 -8.96
C ARG A 593 32.67 -1.78 -10.06
N HIS A 594 32.29 -1.95 -11.32
CA HIS A 594 33.15 -1.53 -12.43
C HIS A 594 33.46 -0.03 -12.34
N ILE A 595 32.48 0.82 -12.10
CA ILE A 595 32.69 2.28 -11.97
C ILE A 595 33.59 2.61 -10.78
N ILE A 596 33.28 2.02 -9.61
CA ILE A 596 34.00 2.31 -8.37
C ILE A 596 35.45 1.79 -8.43
N ASP A 597 35.67 0.59 -8.94
CA ASP A 597 37.00 -0.02 -8.97
C ASP A 597 37.97 0.65 -9.98
N HIS A 598 37.45 1.31 -11.01
CA HIS A 598 38.24 2.11 -11.95
C HIS A 598 38.32 3.59 -11.58
N SER A 599 37.86 3.96 -10.38
CA SER A 599 37.98 5.31 -9.83
C SER A 599 39.28 5.46 -9.00
N PRO A 600 39.69 6.69 -8.69
CA PRO A 600 40.81 6.94 -7.77
C PRO A 600 40.58 6.41 -6.35
N SER A 601 39.35 6.09 -5.99
CA SER A 601 38.94 5.62 -4.66
C SER A 601 38.20 4.27 -4.75
N PRO A 602 38.89 3.17 -5.09
CA PRO A 602 38.26 1.87 -5.25
C PRO A 602 37.72 1.31 -3.91
N LEU A 603 36.66 0.50 -3.98
CA LEU A 603 36.08 -0.15 -2.81
C LEU A 603 36.92 -1.39 -2.41
N ILE A 604 37.95 -1.18 -1.59
CA ILE A 604 38.75 -2.24 -1.02
C ILE A 604 38.13 -2.66 0.31
N LEU A 605 37.79 -3.96 0.48
CA LEU A 605 37.10 -4.50 1.66
C LEU A 605 38.02 -4.63 2.88
N SER A 606 38.56 -3.51 3.35
CA SER A 606 39.54 -3.45 4.44
C SER A 606 38.97 -3.07 5.80
N THR A 607 37.74 -2.64 5.87
CA THR A 607 37.04 -2.25 7.10
C THR A 607 35.61 -2.78 7.11
N ASN A 608 35.01 -2.91 8.30
CA ASN A 608 33.59 -3.31 8.43
C ASN A 608 32.67 -2.40 7.62
N SER A 609 32.87 -1.08 7.67
CA SER A 609 32.05 -0.14 6.91
C SER A 609 32.13 -0.40 5.40
N ARG A 610 33.31 -0.70 4.86
CA ARG A 610 33.47 -1.02 3.43
C ARG A 610 32.86 -2.37 3.05
N ILE A 611 32.84 -3.35 3.94
CA ILE A 611 32.13 -4.62 3.75
C ILE A 611 30.64 -4.35 3.67
N VAL A 612 30.10 -3.52 4.57
CA VAL A 612 28.69 -3.11 4.54
C VAL A 612 28.36 -2.32 3.27
N TYR A 613 29.23 -1.41 2.82
CA TYR A 613 29.02 -0.70 1.56
C TYR A 613 28.98 -1.64 0.35
N ASN A 614 29.85 -2.63 0.33
CA ASN A 614 29.80 -3.66 -0.71
C ASN A 614 28.49 -4.46 -0.65
N TYR A 615 28.06 -4.82 0.54
CA TYR A 615 26.79 -5.52 0.76
C TYR A 615 25.60 -4.70 0.26
N VAL A 616 25.50 -3.42 0.61
CA VAL A 616 24.35 -2.61 0.17
C VAL A 616 24.35 -2.36 -1.33
N LEU A 617 25.52 -2.22 -1.96
CA LEU A 617 25.64 -2.15 -3.43
C LEU A 617 25.19 -3.46 -4.11
N GLN A 618 25.40 -4.60 -3.47
CA GLN A 618 25.08 -5.91 -4.01
C GLN A 618 23.62 -6.27 -3.82
N VAL A 619 23.05 -5.95 -2.65
CA VAL A 619 21.77 -6.47 -2.20
C VAL A 619 20.66 -5.39 -2.17
N HIS A 620 21.04 -4.13 -1.98
CA HIS A 620 20.08 -3.04 -1.74
C HIS A 620 20.14 -1.90 -2.77
N TYR A 621 20.81 -2.08 -3.90
CA TYR A 621 20.92 -1.04 -4.94
C TYR A 621 19.59 -0.62 -5.58
N GLY A 622 18.52 -1.41 -5.41
CA GLY A 622 17.17 -1.08 -5.86
C GLY A 622 16.37 -0.22 -4.88
N LYS A 623 16.87 -0.01 -3.65
CA LYS A 623 16.22 0.82 -2.62
C LYS A 623 16.58 2.29 -2.78
N THR A 624 15.82 3.17 -2.15
CA THR A 624 16.15 4.59 -2.10
C THR A 624 17.45 4.81 -1.29
N VAL A 625 18.17 5.87 -1.59
CA VAL A 625 19.40 6.22 -0.85
C VAL A 625 19.14 6.38 0.65
N GLU A 626 17.96 6.90 1.01
CA GLU A 626 17.56 7.11 2.40
C GLU A 626 17.36 5.79 3.15
N GLU A 627 16.70 4.81 2.52
CA GLU A 627 16.57 3.46 3.07
C GLU A 627 17.91 2.76 3.23
N VAL A 628 18.81 2.92 2.24
CA VAL A 628 20.15 2.33 2.31
C VAL A 628 20.99 2.98 3.41
N LYS A 629 20.92 4.31 3.59
CA LYS A 629 21.58 5.00 4.72
C LYS A 629 21.09 4.45 6.08
N LYS A 630 19.80 4.15 6.20
CA LYS A 630 19.23 3.53 7.41
C LYS A 630 19.81 2.13 7.65
N ILE A 631 19.84 1.29 6.62
CA ILE A 631 20.42 -0.07 6.69
C ILE A 631 21.89 -0.02 7.11
N ILE A 632 22.68 0.91 6.53
CA ILE A 632 24.09 1.10 6.89
C ILE A 632 24.24 1.43 8.38
N SER A 633 23.38 2.32 8.89
CA SER A 633 23.35 2.69 10.31
C SER A 633 22.95 1.51 11.21
N GLU A 634 21.95 0.72 10.82
CA GLU A 634 21.50 -0.48 11.56
C GLU A 634 22.59 -1.57 11.62
N LEU A 635 23.42 -1.67 10.58
CA LEU A 635 24.57 -2.57 10.53
C LEU A 635 25.81 -2.03 11.23
N GLY A 636 25.73 -0.86 11.88
CA GLY A 636 26.82 -0.26 12.65
C GLY A 636 28.02 0.21 11.82
N ALA A 637 27.82 0.51 10.55
CA ALA A 637 28.86 1.05 9.69
C ALA A 637 28.86 2.59 9.67
N ASP A 638 29.97 3.18 9.26
CA ASP A 638 30.08 4.63 9.12
C ASP A 638 29.06 5.14 8.09
N PRO A 639 28.50 6.34 8.26
CA PRO A 639 27.56 6.92 7.29
C PRO A 639 28.25 7.22 5.95
N LEU A 640 27.48 7.08 4.85
CA LEU A 640 27.91 7.45 3.50
C LEU A 640 27.92 8.97 3.30
#